data_1d67e6d928d317e4b8281ca3478e8291
#
_entry.id   1d67e6d928d317e4b8281ca3478e8291
#
_cell.length_a   1.000
_cell.length_b   1.000
_cell.length_c   1.000
_cell.angle_alpha   90.00
_cell.angle_beta   90.00
_cell.angle_gamma   90.00
#
_symmetry.space_group_name_H-M   'P 1'
#
loop_
_entity.id
_entity.type
_entity.pdbx_description
1 polymer ?
#
loop_
_entity_poly.entity_id
_entity_poly.type
_entity_poly.pdbx_seq_one_letter_code
_entity_poly.pdbx_strand_id
1 'polypeptide(L)'
;MLGCSISKNIPSEKFYLEKNIVMVNGEKASDSILKILNSKPNKKFLGIPLKTMLYNSARNNSGKKFEYWLNEKPKRKKVLTDIFSKKQLDRIKKYKMDFQNWKKRNGSAPVLSDSISRLQNKLNLKSYFSNQGFFNSKVKTNYISKNQRGIDIYKIETNNPYTLDSIFFKTNNLVLDSIYKLSYHNKLLINGKKFETVDFENERNRIYNLFRNSGIYDFQLNSVNFDVKIDSNSKSFDLPVVINVRNKVENIEGVQNEIPYQISKINEVKVFIGKDDSQDFNFIEDYEDLSIYSESKLKYNKDLLRNNISIFKDDVYSDSARNESINKLNSLKNFNYPTIIYTYKNDNSKNLNAEIFLRPKDKHSLFFGLDFTQSDIIQNGVAFSTGLSSINIFRGAEILEVGLRGSIGKSGRIPISEVAWDLKMSSPKLLLPKLNLFKDQYNSVQTLFRVGSAVQENIGLDKQNFSASIEYKWKLANKGVFTYSLFDIEFVKNKNKNNFFGVYTNSYEELNRISFLTNTNQSYYLNNRLIIPSGTALFIGDVLNGDTNISSDDNSFQRINLIEERRKRLTQNNLIVSSGIQYFKKSSPSMINKNFSQVRFSFSWAGNLLSLLSSSINLKKIDGESVIFDVPFSQYLKLETSYIKHLEINNQILAFRGFFGAAVPYGNSKNIPFNRSFFGGGAYDNRAWEVYRLGPGSSNTGNEFNEANLKLAFNLEYRFDVFGSLKSALFIDAGNIWNLNDNINDSARSFDGFKDLSELAIGTGFGFRYDFGLFLLRPRRRKGSSTCYE
;
A
#
# COMPACT_ATOMS: atom_id res chain seq x y z
N MET A 1 5.51 9.12 -43.90
CA MET A 1 5.40 7.66 -44.12
C MET A 1 4.77 6.84 -42.99
N LEU A 2 4.41 7.39 -41.84
CA LEU A 2 3.81 6.65 -40.70
C LEU A 2 2.29 6.43 -40.85
N GLY A 3 1.61 7.07 -41.77
CA GLY A 3 0.15 6.99 -41.94
C GLY A 3 -0.37 5.71 -42.65
N CYS A 4 0.41 5.09 -43.51
CA CYS A 4 -0.03 3.95 -44.31
C CYS A 4 -0.07 2.59 -43.58
N SER A 5 0.51 2.46 -42.38
CA SER A 5 0.55 1.16 -41.67
C SER A 5 -0.68 0.88 -40.83
N ILE A 6 -1.53 1.87 -40.54
CA ILE A 6 -2.71 1.72 -39.68
C ILE A 6 -3.88 1.11 -40.44
N SER A 7 -4.10 1.50 -41.69
CA SER A 7 -5.20 1.04 -42.54
C SER A 7 -4.89 -0.22 -43.38
N LYS A 8 -3.64 -0.72 -43.34
CA LYS A 8 -3.14 -1.79 -44.21
C LYS A 8 -3.95 -3.10 -44.16
N ASN A 9 -4.65 -3.40 -43.09
CA ASN A 9 -5.42 -4.61 -42.88
C ASN A 9 -6.94 -4.36 -42.72
N ILE A 10 -7.41 -3.15 -43.11
CA ILE A 10 -8.82 -2.80 -43.05
C ILE A 10 -9.45 -3.04 -44.42
N PRO A 11 -10.60 -3.77 -44.52
CA PRO A 11 -11.31 -3.92 -45.76
C PRO A 11 -11.67 -2.57 -46.36
N SER A 12 -11.73 -2.50 -47.72
CA SER A 12 -11.96 -1.26 -48.46
C SER A 12 -13.25 -0.53 -48.10
N GLU A 13 -14.25 -1.26 -47.62
CA GLU A 13 -15.58 -0.73 -47.25
C GLU A 13 -15.68 -0.30 -45.76
N LYS A 14 -14.60 -0.51 -44.95
CA LYS A 14 -14.60 -0.19 -43.52
C LYS A 14 -13.62 0.93 -43.24
N PHE A 15 -13.90 1.71 -42.19
CA PHE A 15 -13.08 2.84 -41.77
C PHE A 15 -12.46 2.61 -40.40
N TYR A 16 -11.20 2.97 -40.21
CA TYR A 16 -10.55 3.01 -38.92
C TYR A 16 -11.16 4.11 -38.07
N LEU A 17 -11.65 3.79 -36.87
CA LEU A 17 -12.19 4.77 -35.95
C LEU A 17 -11.06 5.65 -35.40
N GLU A 18 -10.93 6.86 -35.93
CA GLU A 18 -9.88 7.80 -35.51
C GLU A 18 -10.25 8.56 -34.23
N LYS A 19 -11.53 8.94 -34.09
CA LYS A 19 -12.03 9.74 -32.98
C LYS A 19 -13.54 9.61 -32.85
N ASN A 20 -14.05 9.67 -31.62
CA ASN A 20 -15.45 9.96 -31.30
C ASN A 20 -15.58 11.42 -30.89
N ILE A 21 -16.54 12.13 -31.46
CA ILE A 21 -16.91 13.48 -31.05
C ILE A 21 -18.31 13.38 -30.43
N VAL A 22 -18.42 13.74 -29.17
CA VAL A 22 -19.72 13.82 -28.48
C VAL A 22 -19.97 15.28 -28.13
N MET A 23 -21.11 15.78 -28.56
CA MET A 23 -21.56 17.17 -28.29
C MET A 23 -22.86 17.11 -27.52
N VAL A 24 -22.97 17.83 -26.43
CA VAL A 24 -24.18 17.97 -25.62
C VAL A 24 -24.62 19.44 -25.68
N ASN A 25 -25.80 19.70 -26.22
CA ASN A 25 -26.35 21.05 -26.41
C ASN A 25 -25.39 22.02 -27.13
N GLY A 26 -24.62 21.49 -28.09
CA GLY A 26 -23.65 22.28 -28.87
C GLY A 26 -22.24 22.33 -28.25
N GLU A 27 -22.08 21.96 -27.02
CA GLU A 27 -20.78 21.94 -26.33
C GLU A 27 -20.12 20.55 -26.34
N LYS A 28 -18.80 20.52 -26.27
CA LYS A 28 -18.05 19.27 -26.24
C LYS A 28 -18.28 18.53 -24.91
N ALA A 29 -18.65 17.25 -24.99
CA ALA A 29 -18.92 16.44 -23.84
C ALA A 29 -17.66 16.19 -22.97
N SER A 30 -17.88 16.00 -21.66
CA SER A 30 -16.84 15.63 -20.70
C SER A 30 -16.28 14.22 -20.95
N ASP A 31 -15.10 13.94 -20.44
CA ASP A 31 -14.45 12.63 -20.56
C ASP A 31 -15.25 11.48 -19.91
N SER A 32 -16.11 11.77 -18.93
CA SER A 32 -17.01 10.80 -18.31
C SER A 32 -18.02 10.25 -19.30
N ILE A 33 -18.58 11.11 -20.16
CA ILE A 33 -19.53 10.72 -21.20
C ILE A 33 -18.83 9.92 -22.31
N LEU A 34 -17.60 10.28 -22.66
CA LEU A 34 -16.82 9.51 -23.65
C LEU A 34 -16.52 8.08 -23.19
N LYS A 35 -16.45 7.84 -21.86
CA LYS A 35 -16.25 6.50 -21.30
C LYS A 35 -17.43 5.55 -21.52
N ILE A 36 -18.61 6.06 -21.78
CA ILE A 36 -19.84 5.27 -21.99
C ILE A 36 -19.84 4.57 -23.35
N LEU A 37 -19.15 5.14 -24.34
CA LEU A 37 -19.06 4.57 -25.66
C LEU A 37 -18.37 3.20 -25.63
N ASN A 38 -18.98 2.19 -26.24
CA ASN A 38 -18.41 0.85 -26.38
C ASN A 38 -17.25 0.84 -27.36
N SER A 39 -17.44 1.43 -28.55
CA SER A 39 -16.38 1.58 -29.53
C SER A 39 -15.55 2.83 -29.24
N LYS A 40 -14.35 2.62 -28.69
CA LYS A 40 -13.39 3.68 -28.39
C LYS A 40 -12.22 3.63 -29.36
N PRO A 41 -11.75 4.76 -29.88
CA PRO A 41 -10.56 4.79 -30.73
C PRO A 41 -9.39 4.11 -30.03
N ASN A 42 -8.52 3.49 -30.82
CA ASN A 42 -7.29 2.92 -30.29
C ASN A 42 -6.46 4.00 -29.56
N LYS A 43 -5.95 3.67 -28.36
CA LYS A 43 -5.13 4.59 -27.56
C LYS A 43 -3.89 5.02 -28.35
N LYS A 44 -3.62 6.33 -28.35
CA LYS A 44 -2.46 6.93 -28.97
C LYS A 44 -1.43 7.32 -27.88
N PHE A 45 -0.17 7.06 -28.14
CA PHE A 45 0.96 7.55 -27.35
C PHE A 45 1.70 8.60 -28.17
N LEU A 46 1.81 9.83 -27.67
CA LEU A 46 2.32 10.99 -28.40
C LEU A 46 1.73 11.12 -29.81
N GLY A 47 0.41 10.92 -29.93
CA GLY A 47 -0.34 11.00 -31.18
C GLY A 47 -0.25 9.74 -32.06
N ILE A 48 0.55 8.72 -31.72
CA ILE A 48 0.80 7.51 -32.50
C ILE A 48 0.12 6.29 -31.86
N PRO A 49 -0.70 5.51 -32.58
CA PRO A 49 -1.37 4.31 -32.04
C PRO A 49 -0.42 3.09 -32.06
N LEU A 50 0.60 3.09 -31.21
CA LEU A 50 1.66 2.06 -31.17
C LEU A 50 1.14 0.64 -31.06
N LYS A 51 0.08 0.42 -30.24
CA LYS A 51 -0.54 -0.92 -30.10
C LYS A 51 -1.14 -1.41 -31.42
N THR A 52 -1.79 -0.54 -32.18
CA THR A 52 -2.40 -0.88 -33.46
C THR A 52 -1.33 -1.12 -34.51
N MET A 53 -0.26 -0.34 -34.50
CA MET A 53 0.90 -0.58 -35.38
C MET A 53 1.58 -1.91 -35.07
N LEU A 54 1.74 -2.25 -33.80
CA LEU A 54 2.28 -3.55 -33.38
C LEU A 54 1.39 -4.70 -33.89
N TYR A 55 0.06 -4.62 -33.69
CA TYR A 55 -0.90 -5.59 -34.18
C TYR A 55 -0.80 -5.77 -35.70
N ASN A 56 -0.83 -4.65 -36.46
CA ASN A 56 -0.76 -4.68 -37.92
C ASN A 56 0.60 -5.14 -38.46
N SER A 57 1.66 -5.04 -37.68
CA SER A 57 2.99 -5.57 -38.01
C SER A 57 3.08 -7.10 -37.92
N ALA A 58 2.07 -7.74 -37.33
CA ALA A 58 2.02 -9.18 -37.23
C ALA A 58 1.70 -9.80 -38.60
N ARG A 59 2.50 -10.78 -39.00
CA ARG A 59 2.34 -11.48 -40.26
C ARG A 59 1.45 -12.70 -40.07
N ASN A 60 0.46 -12.88 -40.92
CA ASN A 60 -0.37 -14.06 -40.98
C ASN A 60 0.45 -15.20 -41.62
N ASN A 61 0.16 -16.42 -41.26
CA ASN A 61 0.74 -17.65 -41.86
C ASN A 61 2.28 -17.70 -41.80
N SER A 62 2.88 -17.14 -40.75
CA SER A 62 4.36 -17.07 -40.60
C SER A 62 5.04 -18.43 -40.61
N GLY A 63 4.34 -19.48 -40.11
CA GLY A 63 4.81 -20.89 -40.16
C GLY A 63 4.86 -21.42 -41.57
N LYS A 64 3.78 -21.26 -42.38
CA LYS A 64 3.74 -21.69 -43.78
C LYS A 64 4.77 -20.90 -44.63
N LYS A 65 4.92 -19.59 -44.38
CA LYS A 65 5.94 -18.77 -45.05
C LYS A 65 7.36 -19.18 -44.72
N PHE A 66 7.60 -19.67 -43.50
CA PHE A 66 8.91 -20.21 -43.11
C PHE A 66 9.20 -21.53 -43.79
N GLU A 67 8.23 -22.42 -43.90
CA GLU A 67 8.35 -23.71 -44.63
C GLU A 67 8.59 -23.45 -46.11
N TYR A 68 7.80 -22.56 -46.74
CA TYR A 68 8.04 -22.19 -48.13
C TYR A 68 9.46 -21.63 -48.32
N TRP A 69 9.87 -20.65 -47.52
CA TRP A 69 11.21 -20.09 -47.57
C TRP A 69 12.32 -21.14 -47.38
N LEU A 70 12.11 -22.12 -46.48
CA LEU A 70 13.08 -23.18 -46.24
C LEU A 70 13.20 -24.13 -47.44
N ASN A 71 12.10 -24.44 -48.11
CA ASN A 71 12.01 -25.40 -49.22
C ASN A 71 12.27 -24.77 -50.59
N GLU A 72 12.14 -23.45 -50.74
CA GLU A 72 12.28 -22.71 -52.01
C GLU A 72 13.66 -22.91 -52.65
N LYS A 73 14.74 -23.03 -51.86
CA LYS A 73 16.10 -23.21 -52.36
C LYS A 73 16.73 -24.48 -51.78
N PRO A 74 16.98 -25.56 -52.60
CA PRO A 74 17.55 -26.82 -52.14
C PRO A 74 18.89 -26.67 -51.37
N LYS A 75 19.77 -25.79 -51.87
CA LYS A 75 21.04 -25.47 -51.17
C LYS A 75 20.85 -24.90 -49.76
N ARG A 76 19.85 -24.02 -49.58
CA ARG A 76 19.50 -23.45 -48.26
C ARG A 76 19.01 -24.52 -47.30
N LYS A 77 18.11 -25.39 -47.77
CA LYS A 77 17.58 -26.51 -47.01
C LYS A 77 18.68 -27.42 -46.52
N LYS A 78 19.60 -27.83 -47.45
CA LYS A 78 20.72 -28.71 -47.13
C LYS A 78 21.64 -28.07 -46.06
N VAL A 79 22.09 -26.84 -46.24
CA VAL A 79 22.94 -26.13 -45.26
C VAL A 79 22.26 -26.03 -43.90
N LEU A 80 20.98 -25.69 -43.86
CA LEU A 80 20.28 -25.54 -42.58
C LEU A 80 20.00 -26.88 -41.90
N THR A 81 19.78 -27.96 -42.64
CA THR A 81 19.61 -29.29 -42.07
C THR A 81 20.94 -29.93 -41.64
N ASP A 82 22.07 -29.50 -42.20
CA ASP A 82 23.38 -29.93 -41.77
C ASP A 82 23.81 -29.23 -40.46
N ILE A 83 23.36 -27.93 -40.23
CA ILE A 83 23.70 -27.18 -39.05
C ILE A 83 22.70 -27.40 -37.90
N PHE A 84 21.40 -27.54 -38.22
CA PHE A 84 20.31 -27.68 -37.25
C PHE A 84 19.57 -28.98 -37.39
N SER A 85 19.34 -29.69 -36.31
CA SER A 85 18.45 -30.88 -36.36
C SER A 85 17.01 -30.46 -36.73
N LYS A 86 16.24 -31.39 -37.27
CA LYS A 86 14.82 -31.20 -37.61
C LYS A 86 14.03 -30.59 -36.43
N LYS A 87 14.30 -31.10 -35.24
CA LYS A 87 13.68 -30.61 -33.98
C LYS A 87 14.05 -29.17 -33.65
N GLN A 88 15.24 -28.71 -33.98
CA GLN A 88 15.66 -27.32 -33.82
C GLN A 88 15.01 -26.41 -34.87
N LEU A 89 14.89 -26.86 -36.12
CA LEU A 89 14.18 -26.11 -37.17
C LEU A 89 12.68 -25.93 -36.84
N ASP A 90 12.04 -26.97 -36.31
CA ASP A 90 10.66 -26.89 -35.83
C ASP A 90 10.51 -25.92 -34.65
N ARG A 91 11.48 -25.87 -33.73
CA ARG A 91 11.52 -24.83 -32.67
C ARG A 91 11.66 -23.41 -33.23
N ILE A 92 12.55 -23.19 -34.21
CA ILE A 92 12.71 -21.88 -34.85
C ILE A 92 11.39 -21.45 -35.53
N LYS A 93 10.71 -22.40 -36.25
CA LYS A 93 9.39 -22.16 -36.81
C LYS A 93 8.38 -21.75 -35.71
N LYS A 94 8.34 -22.51 -34.62
CA LYS A 94 7.47 -22.23 -33.48
C LYS A 94 7.77 -20.83 -32.88
N TYR A 95 9.02 -20.49 -32.63
CA TYR A 95 9.39 -19.16 -32.12
C TYR A 95 8.96 -18.02 -33.06
N LYS A 96 9.09 -18.19 -34.39
CA LYS A 96 8.60 -17.20 -35.35
C LYS A 96 7.07 -17.07 -35.27
N MET A 97 6.34 -18.15 -35.13
CA MET A 97 4.87 -18.13 -34.95
C MET A 97 4.49 -17.47 -33.61
N ASP A 98 5.16 -17.86 -32.54
CA ASP A 98 4.90 -17.33 -31.20
C ASP A 98 5.19 -15.83 -31.12
N PHE A 99 6.22 -15.34 -31.79
CA PHE A 99 6.52 -13.91 -31.89
C PHE A 99 5.43 -13.14 -32.64
N GLN A 100 4.86 -13.68 -33.74
CA GLN A 100 3.73 -13.04 -34.43
C GLN A 100 2.46 -13.07 -33.56
N ASN A 101 2.21 -14.18 -32.88
CA ASN A 101 1.10 -14.31 -31.92
C ASN A 101 1.27 -13.35 -30.73
N TRP A 102 2.51 -13.18 -30.24
CA TRP A 102 2.84 -12.18 -29.21
C TRP A 102 2.51 -10.75 -29.68
N LYS A 103 2.85 -10.37 -30.91
CA LYS A 103 2.48 -9.07 -31.50
C LYS A 103 0.96 -8.87 -31.52
N LYS A 104 0.18 -9.88 -31.90
CA LYS A 104 -1.29 -9.81 -31.90
C LYS A 104 -1.87 -9.69 -30.50
N ARG A 105 -1.36 -10.48 -29.55
CA ARG A 105 -1.83 -10.47 -28.15
C ARG A 105 -1.51 -9.15 -27.42
N ASN A 106 -0.33 -8.58 -27.68
CA ASN A 106 0.12 -7.34 -27.03
C ASN A 106 -0.22 -6.08 -27.83
N GLY A 107 -0.56 -6.24 -29.09
CA GLY A 107 -1.15 -5.20 -29.93
C GLY A 107 -2.64 -5.02 -29.66
N SER A 108 -3.24 -4.06 -30.33
CA SER A 108 -4.68 -3.82 -30.32
C SER A 108 -5.18 -3.80 -31.76
N ALA A 109 -6.15 -4.65 -32.07
CA ALA A 109 -6.78 -4.62 -33.38
C ALA A 109 -7.32 -3.21 -33.69
N PRO A 110 -7.28 -2.77 -34.95
CA PRO A 110 -7.87 -1.50 -35.33
C PRO A 110 -9.38 -1.52 -35.03
N VAL A 111 -9.83 -0.52 -34.27
CA VAL A 111 -11.26 -0.34 -34.00
C VAL A 111 -11.88 0.29 -35.24
N LEU A 112 -13.03 -0.24 -35.66
CA LEU A 112 -13.70 0.19 -36.87
C LEU A 112 -14.87 1.11 -36.53
N SER A 113 -15.11 2.11 -37.41
CA SER A 113 -16.33 2.90 -37.41
C SER A 113 -17.33 2.18 -38.29
N ASP A 114 -18.38 1.61 -37.71
CA ASP A 114 -19.48 0.91 -38.41
C ASP A 114 -20.86 1.36 -37.88
N SER A 115 -21.90 1.07 -38.63
CA SER A 115 -23.27 1.49 -38.30
C SER A 115 -23.81 0.81 -37.03
N ILE A 116 -23.43 -0.44 -36.77
CA ILE A 116 -23.89 -1.24 -35.64
C ILE A 116 -23.30 -0.64 -34.34
N SER A 117 -22.01 -0.39 -34.34
CA SER A 117 -21.33 0.23 -33.18
C SER A 117 -21.87 1.64 -32.91
N ARG A 118 -22.16 2.43 -33.96
CA ARG A 118 -22.76 3.77 -33.77
C ARG A 118 -24.17 3.67 -33.18
N LEU A 119 -25.00 2.71 -33.66
CA LEU A 119 -26.33 2.50 -33.07
C LEU A 119 -26.27 2.10 -31.61
N GLN A 120 -25.37 1.16 -31.26
CA GLN A 120 -25.17 0.73 -29.87
C GLN A 120 -24.71 1.89 -28.98
N ASN A 121 -23.77 2.70 -29.45
CA ASN A 121 -23.34 3.90 -28.73
C ASN A 121 -24.45 4.92 -28.54
N LYS A 122 -25.31 5.09 -29.57
CA LYS A 122 -26.50 5.96 -29.49
C LYS A 122 -27.43 5.49 -28.36
N LEU A 123 -27.70 4.17 -28.27
CA LEU A 123 -28.56 3.61 -27.23
C LEU A 123 -27.93 3.80 -25.84
N ASN A 124 -26.63 3.54 -25.72
CA ASN A 124 -25.90 3.71 -24.45
C ASN A 124 -25.94 5.18 -23.98
N LEU A 125 -25.70 6.13 -24.88
CA LEU A 125 -25.79 7.56 -24.58
C LEU A 125 -27.21 7.94 -24.16
N LYS A 126 -28.23 7.48 -24.87
CA LYS A 126 -29.62 7.74 -24.52
C LYS A 126 -29.95 7.19 -23.12
N SER A 127 -29.57 5.96 -22.85
CA SER A 127 -29.75 5.32 -21.52
C SER A 127 -29.02 6.09 -20.43
N TYR A 128 -27.79 6.54 -20.68
CA TYR A 128 -27.03 7.33 -19.72
C TYR A 128 -27.74 8.62 -19.35
N PHE A 129 -28.23 9.38 -20.34
CA PHE A 129 -28.94 10.63 -20.08
C PHE A 129 -30.30 10.39 -19.43
N SER A 130 -31.00 9.32 -19.80
CA SER A 130 -32.23 8.90 -19.09
C SER A 130 -31.96 8.57 -17.62
N ASN A 131 -30.87 7.85 -17.32
CA ASN A 131 -30.45 7.55 -15.94
C ASN A 131 -30.08 8.80 -15.12
N GLN A 132 -29.85 9.93 -15.78
CA GLN A 132 -29.62 11.24 -15.18
C GLN A 132 -30.82 12.20 -15.27
N GLY A 133 -32.02 11.68 -15.49
CA GLY A 133 -33.25 12.44 -15.51
C GLY A 133 -33.54 13.18 -16.83
N PHE A 134 -32.77 13.00 -17.89
CA PHE A 134 -33.05 13.58 -19.19
C PHE A 134 -33.82 12.62 -20.11
N PHE A 135 -35.05 12.26 -19.73
CA PHE A 135 -35.82 11.22 -20.43
C PHE A 135 -36.17 11.62 -21.87
N ASN A 136 -36.34 12.89 -22.17
CA ASN A 136 -36.68 13.42 -23.48
C ASN A 136 -35.46 13.73 -24.35
N SER A 137 -34.26 13.25 -23.96
CA SER A 137 -33.03 13.48 -24.71
C SER A 137 -33.08 12.86 -26.12
N LYS A 138 -32.63 13.61 -27.13
CA LYS A 138 -32.53 13.16 -28.51
C LYS A 138 -31.05 13.01 -28.88
N VAL A 139 -30.65 11.81 -29.32
CA VAL A 139 -29.29 11.51 -29.77
C VAL A 139 -29.30 11.31 -31.29
N LYS A 140 -28.63 12.22 -32.03
CA LYS A 140 -28.39 12.12 -33.46
C LYS A 140 -26.97 11.64 -33.72
N THR A 141 -26.78 10.77 -34.72
CA THR A 141 -25.46 10.20 -35.06
C THR A 141 -25.11 10.57 -36.48
N ASN A 142 -23.91 11.06 -36.71
CA ASN A 142 -23.33 11.31 -38.03
C ASN A 142 -21.92 10.70 -38.07
N TYR A 143 -21.34 10.56 -39.27
CA TYR A 143 -19.93 10.18 -39.40
C TYR A 143 -19.28 10.96 -40.56
N ILE A 144 -17.99 11.18 -40.44
CA ILE A 144 -17.16 11.78 -41.50
C ILE A 144 -16.07 10.76 -41.80
N SER A 145 -15.87 10.44 -43.06
CA SER A 145 -14.79 9.53 -43.50
C SER A 145 -13.88 10.19 -44.51
N LYS A 146 -12.58 10.02 -44.36
CA LYS A 146 -11.53 10.48 -45.26
C LYS A 146 -10.34 9.54 -45.22
N ASN A 147 -9.83 9.06 -46.37
CA ASN A 147 -8.64 8.20 -46.44
C ASN A 147 -8.70 6.97 -45.52
N GLN A 148 -9.76 6.19 -45.54
CA GLN A 148 -10.03 5.02 -44.71
C GLN A 148 -10.06 5.29 -43.21
N ARG A 149 -10.23 6.55 -42.79
CA ARG A 149 -10.41 6.94 -41.39
C ARG A 149 -11.79 7.50 -41.18
N GLY A 150 -12.44 7.13 -40.10
CA GLY A 150 -13.77 7.56 -39.74
C GLY A 150 -13.78 8.33 -38.41
N ILE A 151 -14.57 9.37 -38.36
CA ILE A 151 -14.88 10.13 -37.14
C ILE A 151 -16.37 9.94 -36.89
N ASP A 152 -16.71 9.31 -35.76
CA ASP A 152 -18.10 9.18 -35.35
C ASP A 152 -18.52 10.41 -34.51
N ILE A 153 -19.65 11.01 -34.87
CA ILE A 153 -20.16 12.22 -34.24
C ILE A 153 -21.52 11.92 -33.62
N TYR A 154 -21.66 12.22 -32.34
CA TYR A 154 -22.89 12.08 -31.56
C TYR A 154 -23.30 13.46 -31.08
N LYS A 155 -24.47 13.96 -31.55
CA LYS A 155 -25.06 15.20 -31.10
C LYS A 155 -26.25 14.89 -30.22
N ILE A 156 -26.18 15.37 -28.98
CA ILE A 156 -27.16 15.13 -27.96
C ILE A 156 -27.84 16.45 -27.62
N GLU A 157 -29.14 16.46 -27.77
CA GLU A 157 -30.02 17.56 -27.37
C GLU A 157 -30.72 17.09 -26.09
N THR A 158 -30.39 17.68 -24.95
CA THR A 158 -31.05 17.44 -23.67
C THR A 158 -32.04 18.55 -23.40
N ASN A 159 -33.23 18.21 -22.95
CA ASN A 159 -34.15 19.20 -22.37
C ASN A 159 -33.78 19.41 -20.89
N ASN A 160 -34.63 20.11 -20.13
CA ASN A 160 -34.46 20.23 -18.71
C ASN A 160 -34.48 18.84 -18.04
N PRO A 161 -33.63 18.58 -17.04
CA PRO A 161 -33.68 17.33 -16.28
C PRO A 161 -34.96 17.29 -15.42
N TYR A 162 -35.53 16.14 -15.28
CA TYR A 162 -36.61 15.92 -14.34
C TYR A 162 -36.10 15.98 -12.89
N THR A 163 -36.88 16.58 -11.99
CA THR A 163 -36.60 16.73 -10.57
C THR A 163 -37.60 15.94 -9.73
N LEU A 164 -37.19 15.45 -8.59
CA LEU A 164 -38.09 14.74 -7.67
C LEU A 164 -39.01 15.76 -6.98
N ASP A 165 -40.30 15.62 -7.12
CA ASP A 165 -41.28 16.53 -6.52
C ASP A 165 -41.76 16.00 -5.16
N SER A 166 -42.52 14.92 -5.18
CA SER A 166 -43.13 14.33 -4.00
C SER A 166 -42.70 12.87 -3.86
N ILE A 167 -42.28 12.48 -2.66
CA ILE A 167 -41.78 11.13 -2.37
C ILE A 167 -42.68 10.50 -1.32
N PHE A 168 -43.42 9.48 -1.76
CA PHE A 168 -44.37 8.73 -0.90
C PHE A 168 -43.81 7.34 -0.63
N PHE A 169 -44.01 6.87 0.59
CA PHE A 169 -43.76 5.48 0.96
C PHE A 169 -45.09 4.72 1.05
N LYS A 170 -45.15 3.56 0.41
CA LYS A 170 -46.33 2.69 0.39
C LYS A 170 -45.97 1.26 0.70
N THR A 171 -46.62 0.69 1.67
CA THR A 171 -46.58 -0.75 2.00
C THR A 171 -47.91 -1.18 2.61
N ASN A 172 -48.26 -2.45 2.44
CA ASN A 172 -49.41 -3.07 3.11
C ASN A 172 -49.02 -3.70 4.46
N ASN A 173 -47.75 -3.54 4.90
CA ASN A 173 -47.23 -4.14 6.10
C ASN A 173 -47.01 -3.06 7.19
N LEU A 174 -47.79 -3.13 8.27
CA LEU A 174 -47.73 -2.18 9.39
C LEU A 174 -46.35 -2.13 10.08
N VAL A 175 -45.66 -3.28 10.15
CA VAL A 175 -44.33 -3.35 10.77
C VAL A 175 -43.33 -2.57 9.96
N LEU A 176 -43.30 -2.78 8.63
CA LEU A 176 -42.42 -2.05 7.74
C LEU A 176 -42.73 -0.56 7.71
N ASP A 177 -44.00 -0.18 7.73
CA ASP A 177 -44.41 1.22 7.77
C ASP A 177 -43.89 1.94 9.03
N SER A 178 -44.05 1.30 10.19
CA SER A 178 -43.57 1.83 11.48
C SER A 178 -42.05 2.01 11.50
N ILE A 179 -41.30 1.00 11.04
CA ILE A 179 -39.82 1.07 10.96
C ILE A 179 -39.37 2.18 10.00
N TYR A 180 -40.00 2.31 8.83
CA TYR A 180 -39.66 3.32 7.86
C TYR A 180 -39.93 4.74 8.38
N LYS A 181 -41.05 4.98 9.03
CA LYS A 181 -41.43 6.27 9.63
C LYS A 181 -40.42 6.77 10.65
N LEU A 182 -39.88 5.89 11.48
CA LEU A 182 -38.81 6.23 12.45
C LEU A 182 -37.51 6.69 11.76
N SER A 183 -37.24 6.21 10.56
CA SER A 183 -36.04 6.53 9.78
C SER A 183 -36.25 7.54 8.66
N TYR A 184 -37.43 8.17 8.59
CA TYR A 184 -37.84 9.04 7.46
C TYR A 184 -36.88 10.20 7.21
N HIS A 185 -36.28 10.78 8.25
CA HIS A 185 -35.32 11.88 8.13
C HIS A 185 -34.01 11.49 7.44
N ASN A 186 -33.69 10.19 7.38
CA ASN A 186 -32.44 9.66 6.79
C ASN A 186 -32.61 9.25 5.33
N LYS A 187 -33.73 9.58 4.68
CA LYS A 187 -33.95 9.25 3.26
C LYS A 187 -32.94 9.95 2.36
N LEU A 188 -32.45 9.24 1.35
CA LEU A 188 -31.49 9.76 0.37
C LEU A 188 -32.17 10.45 -0.82
N LEU A 189 -33.42 10.09 -1.12
CA LEU A 189 -34.24 10.80 -2.08
C LEU A 189 -34.80 12.07 -1.43
N ILE A 190 -34.55 13.23 -2.04
CA ILE A 190 -34.90 14.55 -1.51
C ILE A 190 -35.74 15.30 -2.57
N ASN A 191 -36.81 15.94 -2.15
CA ASN A 191 -37.63 16.77 -3.05
C ASN A 191 -36.79 17.92 -3.66
N GLY A 192 -37.01 18.24 -4.91
CA GLY A 192 -36.26 19.24 -5.67
C GLY A 192 -34.91 18.73 -6.21
N LYS A 193 -34.46 17.54 -5.80
CA LYS A 193 -33.23 16.96 -6.34
C LYS A 193 -33.48 16.42 -7.75
N LYS A 194 -32.50 16.61 -8.63
CA LYS A 194 -32.49 16.01 -9.96
C LYS A 194 -32.59 14.48 -9.87
N PHE A 195 -33.33 13.87 -10.79
CA PHE A 195 -33.42 12.42 -10.90
C PHE A 195 -32.07 11.82 -11.31
N GLU A 196 -31.57 10.89 -10.51
CA GLU A 196 -30.39 10.05 -10.82
C GLU A 196 -30.66 8.61 -10.36
N THR A 197 -30.58 7.64 -11.28
CA THR A 197 -30.83 6.21 -10.97
C THR A 197 -29.98 5.69 -9.81
N VAL A 198 -28.75 6.23 -9.65
CA VAL A 198 -27.85 5.87 -8.55
C VAL A 198 -28.44 6.21 -7.19
N ASP A 199 -29.20 7.31 -7.07
CA ASP A 199 -29.84 7.69 -5.82
C ASP A 199 -30.94 6.68 -5.42
N PHE A 200 -31.68 6.17 -6.40
CA PHE A 200 -32.69 5.14 -6.18
C PHE A 200 -32.06 3.81 -5.76
N GLU A 201 -30.95 3.41 -6.37
CA GLU A 201 -30.20 2.21 -5.94
C GLU A 201 -29.64 2.37 -4.52
N ASN A 202 -29.11 3.55 -4.19
CA ASN A 202 -28.63 3.85 -2.84
C ASN A 202 -29.77 3.84 -1.82
N GLU A 203 -30.92 4.41 -2.15
CA GLU A 203 -32.13 4.38 -1.27
C GLU A 203 -32.66 2.95 -1.11
N ARG A 204 -32.71 2.15 -2.18
CA ARG A 204 -33.06 0.72 -2.11
C ARG A 204 -32.16 -0.02 -1.14
N ASN A 205 -30.85 0.17 -1.25
CA ASN A 205 -29.88 -0.44 -0.33
C ASN A 205 -30.03 0.08 1.11
N ARG A 206 -30.34 1.39 1.28
CA ARG A 206 -30.60 1.95 2.61
C ARG A 206 -31.82 1.31 3.26
N ILE A 207 -32.93 1.19 2.52
CA ILE A 207 -34.17 0.56 2.99
C ILE A 207 -33.95 -0.92 3.30
N TYR A 208 -33.24 -1.64 2.43
CA TYR A 208 -32.86 -3.04 2.66
C TYR A 208 -32.08 -3.19 3.98
N ASN A 209 -31.04 -2.40 4.15
CA ASN A 209 -30.22 -2.44 5.36
C ASN A 209 -31.01 -2.01 6.61
N LEU A 210 -31.90 -1.03 6.48
CA LEU A 210 -32.77 -0.59 7.56
C LEU A 210 -33.61 -1.77 8.07
N PHE A 211 -34.36 -2.43 7.18
CA PHE A 211 -35.26 -3.51 7.57
C PHE A 211 -34.49 -4.73 8.08
N ARG A 212 -33.38 -5.09 7.42
CA ARG A 212 -32.50 -6.18 7.88
C ARG A 212 -31.91 -5.93 9.27
N ASN A 213 -31.58 -4.70 9.58
CA ASN A 213 -31.04 -4.32 10.90
C ASN A 213 -32.14 -4.05 11.95
N SER A 214 -33.40 -4.00 11.52
CA SER A 214 -34.56 -3.81 12.41
C SER A 214 -35.32 -5.12 12.65
N GLY A 215 -34.74 -6.26 12.38
CA GLY A 215 -35.31 -7.57 12.70
C GLY A 215 -35.90 -8.34 11.53
N ILE A 216 -35.99 -7.79 10.37
CA ILE A 216 -36.63 -8.50 9.25
C ILE A 216 -35.59 -9.42 8.57
N TYR A 217 -35.44 -10.65 9.08
CA TYR A 217 -34.41 -11.61 8.67
C TYR A 217 -34.49 -11.99 7.19
N ASP A 218 -35.67 -12.24 6.66
CA ASP A 218 -35.87 -12.72 5.30
C ASP A 218 -36.19 -11.61 4.28
N PHE A 219 -36.00 -10.32 4.68
CA PHE A 219 -36.25 -9.19 3.77
C PHE A 219 -35.43 -9.26 2.49
N GLN A 220 -36.11 -9.11 1.36
CA GLN A 220 -35.52 -9.23 0.02
C GLN A 220 -35.33 -7.87 -0.64
N LEU A 221 -34.21 -7.66 -1.31
CA LEU A 221 -33.90 -6.41 -1.99
C LEU A 221 -34.91 -6.08 -3.12
N ASN A 222 -35.41 -7.12 -3.81
CA ASN A 222 -36.39 -7.00 -4.88
C ASN A 222 -37.81 -6.64 -4.37
N SER A 223 -38.07 -6.69 -3.06
CA SER A 223 -39.34 -6.21 -2.48
C SER A 223 -39.44 -4.68 -2.53
N VAL A 224 -38.33 -3.96 -2.69
CA VAL A 224 -38.29 -2.49 -2.80
C VAL A 224 -38.37 -2.09 -4.25
N ASN A 225 -39.46 -1.50 -4.67
CA ASN A 225 -39.72 -1.00 -6.02
C ASN A 225 -39.97 0.50 -5.98
N PHE A 226 -39.67 1.16 -7.10
CA PHE A 226 -39.95 2.60 -7.27
C PHE A 226 -40.88 2.79 -8.45
N ASP A 227 -42.06 3.35 -8.20
CA ASP A 227 -43.01 3.73 -9.24
C ASP A 227 -42.84 5.22 -9.52
N VAL A 228 -42.40 5.54 -10.73
CA VAL A 228 -42.17 6.90 -11.21
C VAL A 228 -43.09 7.14 -12.41
N LYS A 229 -43.97 8.11 -12.29
CA LYS A 229 -44.88 8.48 -13.40
C LYS A 229 -44.30 9.65 -14.18
N ILE A 230 -43.92 9.41 -15.43
CA ILE A 230 -43.47 10.44 -16.36
C ILE A 230 -44.72 10.88 -17.17
N ASP A 231 -45.19 12.12 -16.96
CA ASP A 231 -46.20 12.71 -17.82
C ASP A 231 -45.50 13.44 -18.99
N SER A 232 -45.53 12.82 -20.13
CA SER A 232 -44.90 13.35 -21.36
C SER A 232 -45.63 14.59 -21.92
N ASN A 233 -46.84 14.87 -21.47
CA ASN A 233 -47.67 16.00 -21.91
C ASN A 233 -47.58 17.18 -20.95
N SER A 234 -47.04 17.00 -19.76
CA SER A 234 -46.85 18.06 -18.79
C SER A 234 -45.67 18.98 -19.17
N LYS A 235 -45.86 20.28 -18.98
CA LYS A 235 -44.76 21.25 -19.10
C LYS A 235 -43.86 21.29 -17.86
N SER A 236 -44.29 20.66 -16.76
CA SER A 236 -43.48 20.55 -15.57
C SER A 236 -42.53 19.34 -15.70
N PHE A 237 -41.30 19.49 -15.24
CA PHE A 237 -40.30 18.42 -15.20
C PHE A 237 -40.28 17.77 -13.81
N ASP A 238 -41.40 17.74 -13.10
CA ASP A 238 -41.54 17.21 -11.77
C ASP A 238 -41.95 15.73 -11.80
N LEU A 239 -41.28 14.90 -10.97
CA LEU A 239 -41.53 13.47 -10.90
C LEU A 239 -42.01 13.08 -9.49
N PRO A 240 -43.30 12.75 -9.36
CA PRO A 240 -43.75 12.07 -8.15
C PRO A 240 -43.17 10.64 -8.08
N VAL A 241 -42.66 10.27 -6.94
CA VAL A 241 -42.03 8.97 -6.67
C VAL A 241 -42.80 8.23 -5.59
N VAL A 242 -43.21 7.00 -5.87
CA VAL A 242 -43.77 6.11 -4.85
C VAL A 242 -42.76 5.00 -4.58
N ILE A 243 -42.22 4.95 -3.36
CA ILE A 243 -41.42 3.84 -2.86
C ILE A 243 -42.40 2.76 -2.45
N ASN A 244 -42.53 1.70 -3.23
CA ASN A 244 -43.45 0.61 -3.01
C ASN A 244 -42.73 -0.60 -2.43
N VAL A 245 -43.02 -0.97 -1.18
CA VAL A 245 -42.43 -2.14 -0.53
C VAL A 245 -43.49 -3.22 -0.40
N ARG A 246 -43.27 -4.31 -1.17
CA ARG A 246 -44.17 -5.47 -1.22
C ARG A 246 -43.77 -6.50 -0.17
N ASN A 247 -44.75 -7.32 0.24
CA ASN A 247 -44.50 -8.51 1.04
C ASN A 247 -43.67 -9.55 0.29
N LYS A 248 -43.15 -10.53 1.00
CA LYS A 248 -42.45 -11.67 0.42
C LYS A 248 -43.42 -12.51 -0.42
N VAL A 249 -43.00 -12.91 -1.61
CA VAL A 249 -43.78 -13.81 -2.46
C VAL A 249 -43.12 -15.17 -2.43
N GLU A 250 -43.85 -16.19 -1.99
CA GLU A 250 -43.39 -17.59 -2.05
C GLU A 250 -44.32 -18.38 -3.01
N ASN A 251 -43.70 -19.21 -3.81
CA ASN A 251 -44.42 -20.12 -4.69
C ASN A 251 -44.60 -21.47 -3.96
N ILE A 252 -45.79 -21.70 -3.43
CA ILE A 252 -46.14 -22.95 -2.77
C ILE A 252 -47.07 -23.71 -3.70
N GLU A 253 -46.63 -24.87 -4.17
CA GLU A 253 -47.39 -25.74 -5.09
C GLU A 253 -47.90 -25.06 -6.37
N GLY A 254 -47.14 -24.10 -6.92
CA GLY A 254 -47.49 -23.34 -8.10
C GLY A 254 -48.38 -22.10 -7.87
N VAL A 255 -48.83 -21.87 -6.63
CA VAL A 255 -49.59 -20.66 -6.22
C VAL A 255 -48.67 -19.64 -5.58
N GLN A 256 -48.68 -18.40 -6.06
CA GLN A 256 -47.94 -17.29 -5.46
C GLN A 256 -48.68 -16.77 -4.20
N ASN A 257 -48.11 -17.01 -3.05
CA ASN A 257 -48.65 -16.54 -1.77
C ASN A 257 -47.82 -15.34 -1.25
N GLU A 258 -48.47 -14.26 -0.87
CA GLU A 258 -47.85 -13.12 -0.22
C GLU A 258 -47.76 -13.38 1.31
N ILE A 259 -46.53 -13.42 1.83
CA ILE A 259 -46.24 -13.60 3.25
C ILE A 259 -45.76 -12.27 3.85
N PRO A 260 -46.46 -11.72 4.87
CA PRO A 260 -46.04 -10.46 5.47
C PRO A 260 -44.72 -10.61 6.23
N TYR A 261 -43.82 -9.67 6.05
CA TYR A 261 -42.57 -9.57 6.82
C TYR A 261 -42.87 -9.31 8.31
N GLN A 262 -42.08 -9.91 9.16
CA GLN A 262 -42.24 -9.84 10.60
C GLN A 262 -40.88 -9.68 11.27
N ILE A 263 -40.85 -9.11 12.48
CA ILE A 263 -39.66 -8.98 13.30
C ILE A 263 -39.30 -10.35 13.87
N SER A 264 -38.05 -10.77 13.63
CA SER A 264 -37.47 -11.98 14.21
C SER A 264 -36.55 -11.60 15.37
N LYS A 265 -36.65 -12.34 16.48
CA LYS A 265 -35.76 -12.25 17.64
C LYS A 265 -34.88 -13.48 17.71
N ILE A 266 -33.71 -13.33 18.31
CA ILE A 266 -32.76 -14.42 18.54
C ILE A 266 -33.27 -15.22 19.76
N ASN A 267 -33.58 -16.49 19.53
CA ASN A 267 -34.04 -17.39 20.59
C ASN A 267 -32.86 -18.00 21.37
N GLU A 268 -31.82 -18.40 20.64
CA GLU A 268 -30.68 -19.09 21.20
C GLU A 268 -29.43 -18.79 20.35
N VAL A 269 -28.27 -18.68 20.99
CA VAL A 269 -26.98 -18.51 20.29
C VAL A 269 -26.13 -19.74 20.57
N LYS A 270 -25.93 -20.57 19.53
CA LYS A 270 -25.14 -21.80 19.58
C LYS A 270 -23.79 -21.56 18.93
N VAL A 271 -22.73 -21.99 19.61
CA VAL A 271 -21.35 -21.89 19.09
C VAL A 271 -20.78 -23.29 18.94
N PHE A 272 -20.52 -23.70 17.71
CA PHE A 272 -19.94 -25.01 17.37
C PHE A 272 -18.45 -24.86 17.08
N ILE A 273 -17.62 -25.57 17.86
CA ILE A 273 -16.15 -25.50 17.73
C ILE A 273 -15.62 -26.89 17.37
N GLY A 274 -15.32 -27.10 16.11
CA GLY A 274 -14.88 -28.38 15.56
C GLY A 274 -14.18 -28.24 14.24
N LYS A 275 -13.57 -29.33 13.73
CA LYS A 275 -12.90 -29.36 12.44
C LYS A 275 -13.89 -29.48 11.29
N ASP A 276 -14.93 -30.28 11.46
CA ASP A 276 -15.99 -30.52 10.48
C ASP A 276 -17.38 -30.22 11.04
N ASP A 277 -18.31 -29.80 10.18
CA ASP A 277 -19.68 -29.42 10.53
C ASP A 277 -20.56 -30.63 10.88
N SER A 278 -20.09 -31.83 10.59
CA SER A 278 -20.84 -33.10 10.72
C SER A 278 -20.38 -33.98 11.89
N GLN A 279 -19.51 -33.49 12.76
CA GLN A 279 -18.99 -34.28 13.89
C GLN A 279 -19.90 -34.22 15.12
N ASP A 280 -19.89 -35.33 15.89
CA ASP A 280 -20.59 -35.40 17.17
C ASP A 280 -19.94 -34.48 18.20
N PHE A 281 -20.63 -33.44 18.61
CA PHE A 281 -20.18 -32.52 19.65
C PHE A 281 -20.49 -33.13 21.01
N ASN A 282 -19.48 -33.73 21.65
CA ASN A 282 -19.64 -34.47 22.89
C ASN A 282 -19.62 -33.61 24.15
N PHE A 283 -19.18 -32.35 24.05
CA PHE A 283 -19.08 -31.41 25.17
C PHE A 283 -19.98 -30.22 24.92
N ILE A 284 -20.86 -29.96 25.86
CA ILE A 284 -21.79 -28.83 25.87
C ILE A 284 -21.51 -28.03 27.14
N GLU A 285 -21.24 -26.74 26.98
CA GLU A 285 -21.01 -25.83 28.09
C GLU A 285 -21.80 -24.54 27.86
N ASP A 286 -22.67 -24.21 28.80
CA ASP A 286 -23.39 -22.92 28.77
C ASP A 286 -22.53 -21.82 29.42
N TYR A 287 -22.54 -20.63 28.84
CA TYR A 287 -21.88 -19.45 29.37
C TYR A 287 -22.63 -18.19 28.97
N GLU A 288 -23.19 -17.46 29.97
CA GLU A 288 -24.09 -16.34 29.77
C GLU A 288 -25.29 -16.76 28.87
N ASP A 289 -25.41 -16.16 27.70
CA ASP A 289 -26.43 -16.45 26.69
C ASP A 289 -25.96 -17.36 25.56
N LEU A 290 -24.73 -17.94 25.65
CA LEU A 290 -24.14 -18.83 24.66
C LEU A 290 -24.25 -20.30 25.10
N SER A 291 -24.69 -21.18 24.21
CA SER A 291 -24.50 -22.64 24.33
C SER A 291 -23.37 -23.09 23.45
N ILE A 292 -22.25 -23.51 24.05
CA ILE A 292 -21.01 -23.83 23.36
C ILE A 292 -20.88 -25.34 23.21
N TYR A 293 -20.80 -25.79 21.97
CA TYR A 293 -20.66 -27.20 21.58
C TYR A 293 -19.22 -27.44 21.06
N SER A 294 -18.53 -28.43 21.58
CA SER A 294 -17.17 -28.75 21.16
C SER A 294 -16.89 -30.25 21.05
N GLU A 295 -16.02 -30.66 20.14
CA GLU A 295 -15.58 -32.06 19.91
C GLU A 295 -14.81 -32.61 21.11
N SER A 296 -14.13 -31.77 21.88
CA SER A 296 -13.33 -32.09 23.05
C SER A 296 -13.47 -30.99 24.07
N LYS A 297 -12.87 -31.18 25.27
CA LYS A 297 -12.84 -30.12 26.29
C LYS A 297 -12.46 -28.76 25.69
N LEU A 298 -13.26 -27.73 25.97
CA LEU A 298 -13.14 -26.38 25.40
C LEU A 298 -11.73 -25.82 25.57
N LYS A 299 -11.10 -25.50 24.43
CA LYS A 299 -9.71 -24.99 24.34
C LYS A 299 -9.62 -23.48 24.32
N TYR A 300 -10.73 -22.77 24.30
CA TYR A 300 -10.82 -21.31 24.26
C TYR A 300 -11.46 -20.77 25.54
N ASN A 301 -11.05 -19.55 25.94
CA ASN A 301 -11.70 -18.85 27.04
C ASN A 301 -13.13 -18.43 26.62
N LYS A 302 -14.10 -18.67 27.49
CA LYS A 302 -15.51 -18.33 27.24
C LYS A 302 -15.72 -16.83 27.07
N ASP A 303 -15.08 -16.01 27.92
CA ASP A 303 -15.10 -14.53 27.78
C ASP A 303 -14.60 -14.07 26.41
N LEU A 304 -13.57 -14.72 25.88
CA LEU A 304 -13.05 -14.40 24.55
C LEU A 304 -14.13 -14.63 23.49
N LEU A 305 -14.85 -15.76 23.54
CA LEU A 305 -15.90 -16.07 22.59
C LEU A 305 -17.04 -15.07 22.72
N ARG A 306 -17.53 -14.82 23.95
CA ARG A 306 -18.65 -13.89 24.19
C ARG A 306 -18.35 -12.48 23.72
N ASN A 307 -17.17 -11.95 24.05
CA ASN A 307 -16.76 -10.58 23.66
C ASN A 307 -16.54 -10.39 22.14
N ASN A 308 -16.39 -11.47 21.40
CA ASN A 308 -16.22 -11.43 19.93
C ASN A 308 -17.48 -11.80 19.14
N ILE A 309 -18.60 -12.04 19.82
CA ILE A 309 -19.91 -12.29 19.25
C ILE A 309 -20.82 -11.13 19.64
N SER A 310 -21.32 -10.37 18.68
CA SER A 310 -22.22 -9.20 18.88
C SER A 310 -23.69 -9.57 18.69
N ILE A 311 -24.03 -10.87 18.79
CA ILE A 311 -25.37 -11.42 18.71
C ILE A 311 -25.74 -11.89 20.12
N PHE A 312 -26.89 -11.42 20.67
CA PHE A 312 -27.34 -11.77 21.99
C PHE A 312 -28.73 -12.45 21.93
N LYS A 313 -28.99 -13.32 22.90
CA LYS A 313 -30.29 -13.91 23.07
C LYS A 313 -31.32 -12.80 23.34
N ASP A 314 -32.56 -12.98 22.86
CA ASP A 314 -33.67 -12.05 22.93
C ASP A 314 -33.54 -10.73 22.18
N ASP A 315 -32.35 -10.46 21.59
CA ASP A 315 -32.13 -9.33 20.69
C ASP A 315 -32.90 -9.50 19.38
N VAL A 316 -33.21 -8.35 18.77
CA VAL A 316 -33.79 -8.31 17.43
C VAL A 316 -32.68 -8.65 16.40
N TYR A 317 -33.05 -9.47 15.42
CA TYR A 317 -32.08 -9.80 14.33
C TYR A 317 -31.46 -8.55 13.70
N SER A 318 -30.15 -8.60 13.43
CA SER A 318 -29.41 -7.53 12.76
C SER A 318 -28.28 -8.07 11.91
N ASP A 319 -28.27 -7.69 10.60
CA ASP A 319 -27.14 -7.96 9.69
C ASP A 319 -25.84 -7.30 10.17
N SER A 320 -25.97 -6.14 10.79
CA SER A 320 -24.81 -5.42 11.36
C SER A 320 -24.14 -6.23 12.47
N ALA A 321 -24.93 -6.76 13.43
CA ALA A 321 -24.43 -7.59 14.51
C ALA A 321 -23.79 -8.89 13.99
N ARG A 322 -24.39 -9.51 12.95
CA ARG A 322 -23.82 -10.68 12.26
C ARG A 322 -22.46 -10.37 11.64
N ASN A 323 -22.38 -9.29 10.85
CA ASN A 323 -21.15 -8.90 10.16
C ASN A 323 -20.06 -8.46 11.16
N GLU A 324 -20.42 -7.78 12.23
CA GLU A 324 -19.51 -7.41 13.30
C GLU A 324 -18.92 -8.65 13.98
N SER A 325 -19.77 -9.65 14.33
CA SER A 325 -19.32 -10.93 14.90
C SER A 325 -18.35 -11.65 13.98
N ILE A 326 -18.67 -11.78 12.68
CA ILE A 326 -17.77 -12.38 11.69
C ILE A 326 -16.43 -11.64 11.62
N ASN A 327 -16.46 -10.30 11.62
CA ASN A 327 -15.24 -9.47 11.55
C ASN A 327 -14.38 -9.62 12.82
N LYS A 328 -14.98 -9.62 14.00
CA LYS A 328 -14.30 -9.82 15.28
C LYS A 328 -13.67 -11.22 15.36
N LEU A 329 -14.43 -12.28 15.04
CA LEU A 329 -13.93 -13.67 15.03
C LEU A 329 -12.80 -13.88 14.02
N ASN A 330 -12.92 -13.31 12.81
CA ASN A 330 -11.85 -13.33 11.81
C ASN A 330 -10.59 -12.60 12.30
N SER A 331 -10.74 -11.52 13.07
CA SER A 331 -9.63 -10.74 13.60
C SER A 331 -8.75 -11.50 14.60
N LEU A 332 -9.31 -12.54 15.26
CA LEU A 332 -8.58 -13.45 16.14
C LEU A 332 -7.54 -14.28 15.39
N LYS A 333 -7.73 -14.53 14.09
CA LYS A 333 -6.85 -15.34 13.21
C LYS A 333 -6.66 -16.79 13.63
N ASN A 334 -7.47 -17.25 14.57
CA ASN A 334 -7.44 -18.62 15.13
C ASN A 334 -8.39 -19.57 14.43
N PHE A 335 -9.36 -19.05 13.68
CA PHE A 335 -10.38 -19.82 13.00
C PHE A 335 -10.29 -19.68 11.48
N ASN A 336 -10.67 -20.75 10.77
CA ASN A 336 -10.85 -20.76 9.33
C ASN A 336 -12.30 -20.41 9.01
N TYR A 337 -12.53 -19.30 8.29
CA TYR A 337 -13.84 -18.91 7.74
C TYR A 337 -15.01 -19.05 8.74
N PRO A 338 -15.04 -18.27 9.87
CA PRO A 338 -16.19 -18.28 10.76
C PRO A 338 -17.48 -18.05 10.00
N THR A 339 -18.47 -18.93 10.22
CA THR A 339 -19.76 -18.91 9.52
C THR A 339 -20.88 -18.76 10.54
N ILE A 340 -21.88 -17.93 10.23
CA ILE A 340 -23.07 -17.74 11.06
C ILE A 340 -24.29 -18.06 10.21
N ILE A 341 -25.05 -19.07 10.62
CA ILE A 341 -26.28 -19.53 9.99
C ILE A 341 -27.43 -19.24 10.94
N TYR A 342 -28.58 -18.85 10.42
CA TYR A 342 -29.78 -18.69 11.20
C TYR A 342 -30.82 -19.71 10.75
N THR A 343 -31.43 -20.38 11.69
CA THR A 343 -32.53 -21.33 11.48
C THR A 343 -33.75 -20.90 12.28
N TYR A 344 -34.94 -21.09 11.75
CA TYR A 344 -36.17 -20.85 12.54
C TYR A 344 -36.29 -21.89 13.64
N LYS A 345 -36.77 -21.49 14.80
CA LYS A 345 -36.97 -22.40 15.94
C LYS A 345 -37.93 -23.54 15.60
N ASN A 346 -39.04 -23.26 14.92
CA ASN A 346 -40.01 -24.21 14.36
C ASN A 346 -40.60 -23.60 13.09
N ASP A 347 -41.26 -24.39 12.24
CA ASP A 347 -41.81 -23.92 10.95
C ASP A 347 -42.79 -22.74 11.08
N ASN A 348 -43.47 -22.60 12.21
CA ASN A 348 -44.39 -21.51 12.52
C ASN A 348 -43.78 -20.42 13.45
N SER A 349 -42.48 -20.50 13.76
CA SER A 349 -41.83 -19.57 14.70
C SER A 349 -41.23 -18.40 13.95
N LYS A 350 -41.35 -17.20 14.54
CA LYS A 350 -40.63 -15.99 14.06
C LYS A 350 -39.23 -15.85 14.67
N ASN A 351 -38.90 -16.69 15.66
CA ASN A 351 -37.67 -16.63 16.41
C ASN A 351 -36.59 -17.44 15.70
N LEU A 352 -35.36 -16.91 15.70
CA LEU A 352 -34.22 -17.49 15.04
C LEU A 352 -33.23 -18.08 16.04
N ASN A 353 -32.70 -19.25 15.77
CA ASN A 353 -31.51 -19.76 16.42
C ASN A 353 -30.30 -19.30 15.62
N ALA A 354 -29.32 -18.68 16.27
CA ALA A 354 -28.07 -18.28 15.65
C ALA A 354 -27.02 -19.39 15.87
N GLU A 355 -26.56 -20.02 14.80
CA GLU A 355 -25.59 -21.11 14.83
C GLU A 355 -24.26 -20.60 14.27
N ILE A 356 -23.24 -20.56 15.12
CA ILE A 356 -21.91 -20.00 14.83
C ILE A 356 -20.91 -21.13 14.72
N PHE A 357 -20.39 -21.39 13.54
CA PHE A 357 -19.43 -22.46 13.28
C PHE A 357 -18.01 -21.90 13.26
N LEU A 358 -17.18 -22.38 14.18
CA LEU A 358 -15.79 -22.00 14.35
C LEU A 358 -14.88 -23.21 14.07
N ARG A 359 -14.14 -23.17 12.98
CA ARG A 359 -13.18 -24.23 12.62
C ARG A 359 -11.76 -23.79 13.02
N PRO A 360 -11.20 -24.35 14.13
CA PRO A 360 -9.85 -24.00 14.57
C PRO A 360 -8.81 -24.30 13.49
N LYS A 361 -7.85 -23.41 13.34
CA LYS A 361 -6.65 -23.68 12.54
C LYS A 361 -5.74 -24.69 13.24
N ASP A 362 -4.80 -25.28 12.50
CA ASP A 362 -3.77 -26.11 13.09
C ASP A 362 -2.97 -25.31 14.13
N LYS A 363 -2.75 -25.93 15.29
CA LYS A 363 -2.12 -25.28 16.45
C LYS A 363 -0.71 -24.78 16.13
N HIS A 364 0.03 -25.53 15.31
CA HIS A 364 1.40 -25.23 14.94
C HIS A 364 1.53 -25.15 13.43
N SER A 365 2.27 -24.17 12.94
CA SER A 365 2.61 -24.04 11.53
C SER A 365 4.07 -23.64 11.37
N LEU A 366 4.76 -24.29 10.44
CA LEU A 366 6.13 -23.98 10.05
C LEU A 366 6.12 -23.23 8.73
N PHE A 367 7.00 -22.27 8.58
CA PHE A 367 7.22 -21.61 7.30
C PHE A 367 8.71 -21.60 6.95
N PHE A 368 9.00 -21.63 5.65
CA PHE A 368 10.32 -21.49 5.07
C PHE A 368 10.24 -20.46 3.94
N GLY A 369 11.23 -19.59 3.85
CA GLY A 369 11.35 -18.61 2.80
C GLY A 369 12.78 -18.58 2.26
N LEU A 370 12.93 -18.45 0.95
CA LEU A 370 14.18 -18.21 0.26
C LEU A 370 13.99 -17.00 -0.66
N ASP A 371 14.77 -15.95 -0.44
CA ASP A 371 14.68 -14.71 -1.18
C ASP A 371 16.02 -14.40 -1.85
N PHE A 372 15.97 -13.98 -3.12
CA PHE A 372 17.11 -13.39 -3.83
C PHE A 372 16.96 -11.87 -3.78
N THR A 373 17.97 -11.19 -3.24
CA THR A 373 17.94 -9.75 -3.04
C THR A 373 18.99 -9.05 -3.87
N GLN A 374 18.62 -7.89 -4.41
CA GLN A 374 19.52 -6.95 -5.06
C GLN A 374 19.11 -5.54 -4.67
N SER A 375 20.05 -4.76 -4.16
CA SER A 375 19.85 -3.36 -3.76
C SER A 375 21.09 -2.54 -4.03
N ASP A 376 21.02 -1.23 -3.76
CA ASP A 376 22.20 -0.35 -3.87
C ASP A 376 23.29 -0.70 -2.83
N ILE A 377 22.91 -1.34 -1.72
CA ILE A 377 23.83 -1.77 -0.65
C ILE A 377 24.27 -3.22 -0.87
N ILE A 378 23.36 -4.11 -1.22
CA ILE A 378 23.62 -5.54 -1.47
C ILE A 378 23.44 -5.78 -2.97
N GLN A 379 24.55 -5.87 -3.70
CA GLN A 379 24.51 -6.05 -5.16
C GLN A 379 23.92 -7.40 -5.56
N ASN A 380 24.29 -8.46 -4.83
CA ASN A 380 23.72 -9.79 -4.99
C ASN A 380 23.65 -10.44 -3.61
N GLY A 381 22.49 -10.89 -3.21
CA GLY A 381 22.27 -11.50 -1.90
C GLY A 381 21.24 -12.61 -1.94
N VAL A 382 21.36 -13.52 -1.00
CA VAL A 382 20.40 -14.58 -0.72
C VAL A 382 20.00 -14.46 0.74
N ALA A 383 18.72 -14.48 1.02
CA ALA A 383 18.18 -14.49 2.36
C ALA A 383 17.36 -15.77 2.57
N PHE A 384 17.56 -16.36 3.72
CA PHE A 384 16.81 -17.52 4.18
C PHE A 384 16.01 -17.13 5.43
N SER A 385 14.78 -17.55 5.51
CA SER A 385 13.94 -17.37 6.69
C SER A 385 13.19 -18.65 7.04
N THR A 386 13.06 -18.91 8.32
CA THR A 386 12.24 -20.01 8.84
C THR A 386 11.61 -19.59 10.15
N GLY A 387 10.50 -20.20 10.50
CA GLY A 387 9.87 -19.93 11.78
C GLY A 387 8.74 -20.87 12.11
N LEU A 388 8.40 -20.87 13.39
CA LEU A 388 7.29 -21.59 13.98
C LEU A 388 6.24 -20.59 14.44
N SER A 389 5.00 -20.80 14.07
CA SER A 389 3.86 -20.09 14.63
C SER A 389 2.98 -21.07 15.41
N SER A 390 2.63 -20.70 16.63
CA SER A 390 1.73 -21.45 17.51
C SER A 390 0.57 -20.56 17.92
N ILE A 391 -0.66 -21.05 17.72
CA ILE A 391 -1.87 -20.31 18.05
C ILE A 391 -2.52 -20.81 19.36
N ASN A 392 -3.28 -19.94 20.01
CA ASN A 392 -4.07 -20.24 21.20
C ASN A 392 -3.23 -20.84 22.35
N ILE A 393 -2.11 -20.19 22.68
CA ILE A 393 -1.13 -20.69 23.67
C ILE A 393 -1.72 -20.73 25.08
N PHE A 394 -2.42 -19.66 25.48
CA PHE A 394 -3.01 -19.48 26.81
C PHE A 394 -4.54 -19.46 26.78
N ARG A 395 -5.17 -20.11 25.79
CA ARG A 395 -6.62 -20.19 25.59
C ARG A 395 -7.34 -18.86 25.29
N GLY A 396 -6.57 -17.77 25.09
CA GLY A 396 -7.07 -16.42 24.77
C GLY A 396 -6.85 -16.04 23.32
N ALA A 397 -6.73 -17.01 22.40
CA ALA A 397 -6.40 -16.82 20.97
C ALA A 397 -5.07 -16.09 20.72
N GLU A 398 -4.13 -16.19 21.66
CA GLU A 398 -2.79 -15.64 21.49
C GLU A 398 -2.06 -16.38 20.35
N ILE A 399 -1.17 -15.66 19.68
CA ILE A 399 -0.30 -16.20 18.63
C ILE A 399 1.14 -15.92 19.03
N LEU A 400 1.94 -17.00 19.15
CA LEU A 400 3.38 -16.93 19.34
C LEU A 400 4.07 -17.28 18.04
N GLU A 401 4.94 -16.39 17.58
CA GLU A 401 5.77 -16.58 16.39
C GLU A 401 7.24 -16.54 16.82
N VAL A 402 8.02 -17.54 16.44
CA VAL A 402 9.47 -17.60 16.60
C VAL A 402 10.07 -17.64 15.21
N GLY A 403 10.92 -16.68 14.88
CA GLY A 403 11.53 -16.53 13.56
C GLY A 403 13.05 -16.58 13.63
N LEU A 404 13.66 -17.17 12.60
CA LEU A 404 15.09 -17.13 12.32
C LEU A 404 15.29 -16.62 10.90
N ARG A 405 16.21 -15.68 10.72
CA ARG A 405 16.59 -15.13 9.42
C ARG A 405 18.10 -15.13 9.27
N GLY A 406 18.58 -15.51 8.11
CA GLY A 406 19.96 -15.34 7.72
C GLY A 406 20.03 -14.72 6.32
N SER A 407 20.95 -13.82 6.08
CA SER A 407 21.24 -13.30 4.75
C SER A 407 22.73 -13.22 4.52
N ILE A 408 23.15 -13.53 3.30
CA ILE A 408 24.50 -13.39 2.81
C ILE A 408 24.49 -12.67 1.47
N GLY A 409 25.47 -11.83 1.23
CA GLY A 409 25.56 -11.08 -0.01
C GLY A 409 26.90 -10.45 -0.21
N LYS A 410 27.00 -9.57 -1.22
CA LYS A 410 28.21 -8.80 -1.53
C LYS A 410 27.86 -7.35 -1.82
N SER A 411 28.69 -6.43 -1.33
CA SER A 411 28.72 -5.03 -1.72
C SER A 411 30.09 -4.77 -2.37
N GLY A 412 30.13 -4.73 -3.71
CA GLY A 412 31.37 -4.75 -4.42
C GLY A 412 32.14 -6.05 -4.18
N ARG A 413 33.33 -5.96 -3.57
CA ARG A 413 34.17 -7.10 -3.18
C ARG A 413 33.97 -7.56 -1.73
N ILE A 414 33.22 -6.79 -0.92
CA ILE A 414 33.06 -7.02 0.51
C ILE A 414 31.89 -8.00 0.73
N PRO A 415 32.11 -9.15 1.40
CA PRO A 415 31.03 -10.02 1.80
C PRO A 415 30.19 -9.36 2.92
N ILE A 416 28.89 -9.53 2.89
CA ILE A 416 27.94 -9.00 3.87
C ILE A 416 27.17 -10.18 4.45
N SER A 417 26.98 -10.20 5.76
CA SER A 417 26.14 -11.18 6.43
C SER A 417 25.24 -10.54 7.48
N GLU A 418 24.08 -11.15 7.67
CA GLU A 418 23.16 -10.85 8.76
C GLU A 418 22.55 -12.13 9.27
N VAL A 419 22.51 -12.29 10.59
CA VAL A 419 21.76 -13.35 11.27
C VAL A 419 20.87 -12.70 12.32
N ALA A 420 19.60 -13.04 12.32
CA ALA A 420 18.62 -12.50 13.24
C ALA A 420 17.66 -13.58 13.75
N TRP A 421 17.21 -13.42 14.98
CA TRP A 421 16.08 -14.16 15.53
C TRP A 421 15.07 -13.19 16.13
N ASP A 422 13.80 -13.57 16.08
CA ASP A 422 12.72 -12.83 16.69
C ASP A 422 11.69 -13.74 17.33
N LEU A 423 11.18 -13.30 18.47
CA LEU A 423 10.05 -13.88 19.18
C LEU A 423 8.97 -12.80 19.24
N LYS A 424 7.78 -13.13 18.78
CA LYS A 424 6.64 -12.23 18.77
C LYS A 424 5.43 -12.94 19.34
N MET A 425 4.85 -12.35 20.38
CA MET A 425 3.57 -12.80 20.95
C MET A 425 2.51 -11.73 20.73
N SER A 426 1.38 -12.12 20.19
CA SER A 426 0.22 -11.24 20.01
C SER A 426 -0.99 -11.75 20.77
N SER A 427 -1.65 -10.88 21.53
CA SER A 427 -2.89 -11.15 22.24
C SER A 427 -4.01 -10.26 21.72
N PRO A 428 -5.22 -10.78 21.44
CA PRO A 428 -6.34 -10.00 20.90
C PRO A 428 -7.07 -9.18 21.99
N LYS A 429 -6.39 -8.79 23.03
CA LYS A 429 -6.89 -7.96 24.13
C LYS A 429 -5.81 -7.01 24.65
N LEU A 430 -6.20 -5.98 25.38
CA LEU A 430 -5.29 -5.11 26.13
C LEU A 430 -4.87 -5.85 27.41
N LEU A 431 -3.55 -6.09 27.58
CA LEU A 431 -3.05 -6.81 28.74
C LEU A 431 -2.65 -5.88 29.90
N LEU A 432 -1.87 -4.84 29.63
CA LEU A 432 -1.36 -3.89 30.64
C LEU A 432 -0.97 -2.55 29.98
N PRO A 433 -1.24 -1.38 30.56
CA PRO A 433 -2.40 -1.07 31.38
C PRO A 433 -3.69 -1.14 30.54
N LYS A 434 -4.86 -1.18 31.15
CA LYS A 434 -6.15 -1.14 30.45
C LYS A 434 -6.42 0.29 29.94
N LEU A 435 -5.70 0.70 28.89
CA LEU A 435 -5.86 1.99 28.23
C LEU A 435 -7.09 1.97 27.30
N ASN A 436 -8.22 2.41 27.79
CA ASN A 436 -9.45 2.48 26.98
C ASN A 436 -9.54 3.80 26.18
N LEU A 437 -8.52 4.06 25.31
CA LEU A 437 -8.40 5.32 24.57
C LEU A 437 -9.51 5.55 23.54
N PHE A 438 -10.14 4.49 23.03
CA PHE A 438 -11.09 4.55 21.93
C PHE A 438 -12.35 3.72 22.25
N LYS A 439 -13.00 4.01 23.39
CA LYS A 439 -14.20 3.28 23.82
C LYS A 439 -15.20 3.22 22.66
N ASP A 440 -15.59 1.99 22.27
CA ASP A 440 -16.59 1.68 21.25
C ASP A 440 -16.32 2.17 19.81
N GLN A 441 -15.10 2.69 19.49
CA GLN A 441 -14.73 3.19 18.17
C GLN A 441 -13.71 2.31 17.43
N TYR A 442 -13.49 1.09 17.87
CA TYR A 442 -12.56 0.16 17.25
C TYR A 442 -13.20 -1.19 16.92
N ASN A 443 -12.76 -1.77 15.79
CA ASN A 443 -13.19 -3.10 15.36
C ASN A 443 -12.37 -4.23 16.02
N SER A 444 -11.13 -3.95 16.40
CA SER A 444 -10.28 -4.91 17.13
C SER A 444 -9.13 -4.20 17.84
N VAL A 445 -8.69 -4.80 18.92
CA VAL A 445 -7.54 -4.38 19.71
C VAL A 445 -6.55 -5.53 19.83
N GLN A 446 -5.27 -5.21 19.99
CA GLN A 446 -4.21 -6.21 20.08
C GLN A 446 -3.07 -5.68 20.94
N THR A 447 -2.54 -6.51 21.84
CA THR A 447 -1.25 -6.28 22.50
C THR A 447 -0.19 -7.12 21.81
N LEU A 448 0.97 -6.52 21.52
CA LEU A 448 2.11 -7.15 20.85
C LEU A 448 3.33 -7.07 21.76
N PHE A 449 3.93 -8.21 22.04
CA PHE A 449 5.25 -8.31 22.67
C PHE A 449 6.24 -8.80 21.61
N ARG A 450 7.38 -8.14 21.53
CA ARG A 450 8.47 -8.57 20.64
C ARG A 450 9.78 -8.55 21.38
N VAL A 451 10.61 -9.56 21.12
CA VAL A 451 12.00 -9.63 21.56
C VAL A 451 12.81 -10.20 20.40
N GLY A 452 13.98 -9.65 20.15
CA GLY A 452 14.81 -10.14 19.05
C GLY A 452 16.24 -9.63 19.13
N SER A 453 17.10 -10.29 18.36
CA SER A 453 18.49 -9.87 18.19
C SER A 453 18.93 -10.09 16.74
N ALA A 454 19.74 -9.17 16.23
CA ALA A 454 20.36 -9.26 14.91
C ALA A 454 21.85 -8.97 15.03
N VAL A 455 22.66 -9.77 14.35
CA VAL A 455 24.09 -9.54 14.15
C VAL A 455 24.32 -9.25 12.69
N GLN A 456 24.95 -8.12 12.39
CA GLN A 456 25.27 -7.67 11.03
C GLN A 456 26.77 -7.49 10.90
N GLU A 457 27.34 -8.00 9.80
CA GLU A 457 28.75 -7.91 9.50
C GLU A 457 28.96 -7.25 8.13
N ASN A 458 29.93 -6.32 8.06
CA ASN A 458 30.34 -5.60 6.86
C ASN A 458 29.25 -4.73 6.20
N ILE A 459 28.14 -4.44 6.90
CA ILE A 459 27.17 -3.40 6.50
C ILE A 459 27.48 -2.15 7.33
N GLY A 460 28.52 -1.40 6.95
CA GLY A 460 29.12 -0.40 7.80
C GLY A 460 29.99 -1.07 8.86
N LEU A 461 29.95 -0.58 10.12
CA LEU A 461 30.60 -1.27 11.23
C LEU A 461 29.81 -2.51 11.64
N ASP A 462 30.52 -3.56 12.04
CA ASP A 462 29.91 -4.76 12.58
C ASP A 462 29.15 -4.41 13.85
N LYS A 463 27.90 -4.83 13.93
CA LYS A 463 27.02 -4.48 15.04
C LYS A 463 26.11 -5.62 15.46
N GLN A 464 25.77 -5.61 16.72
CA GLN A 464 24.73 -6.46 17.29
C GLN A 464 23.63 -5.59 17.85
N ASN A 465 22.42 -5.83 17.42
CA ASN A 465 21.23 -5.18 17.94
C ASN A 465 20.48 -6.17 18.82
N PHE A 466 19.99 -5.70 19.95
CA PHE A 466 19.00 -6.38 20.77
C PHE A 466 17.79 -5.46 20.90
N SER A 467 16.58 -6.00 20.74
CA SER A 467 15.35 -5.22 20.82
C SER A 467 14.29 -5.93 21.64
N ALA A 468 13.52 -5.14 22.41
CA ALA A 468 12.32 -5.59 23.09
C ALA A 468 11.24 -4.51 23.04
N SER A 469 10.00 -4.88 22.73
CA SER A 469 8.92 -3.89 22.67
C SER A 469 7.58 -4.42 23.16
N ILE A 470 6.77 -3.49 23.67
CA ILE A 470 5.36 -3.70 24.03
C ILE A 470 4.55 -2.65 23.30
N GLU A 471 3.65 -3.10 22.43
CA GLU A 471 2.81 -2.21 21.63
C GLU A 471 1.31 -2.56 21.80
N TYR A 472 0.49 -1.53 21.84
CA TYR A 472 -0.96 -1.62 21.76
C TYR A 472 -1.43 -1.13 20.41
N LYS A 473 -2.31 -1.89 19.76
CA LYS A 473 -2.76 -1.60 18.41
C LYS A 473 -4.28 -1.66 18.33
N TRP A 474 -4.90 -0.57 17.90
CA TRP A 474 -6.33 -0.46 17.65
C TRP A 474 -6.60 -0.33 16.16
N LYS A 475 -7.49 -1.17 15.64
CA LYS A 475 -8.07 -0.98 14.31
C LYS A 475 -9.37 -0.21 14.47
N LEU A 476 -9.35 1.05 14.10
CA LEU A 476 -10.47 1.96 14.23
C LEU A 476 -11.58 1.64 13.20
N ALA A 477 -12.82 1.97 13.51
CA ALA A 477 -13.97 1.78 12.63
C ALA A 477 -13.82 2.56 11.30
N ASN A 478 -13.13 3.72 11.31
CA ASN A 478 -12.83 4.55 10.14
C ASN A 478 -11.68 4.02 9.25
N LYS A 479 -11.32 2.73 9.37
CA LYS A 479 -10.21 2.05 8.66
C LYS A 479 -8.81 2.58 9.01
N GLY A 480 -8.68 3.36 10.08
CA GLY A 480 -7.41 3.78 10.64
C GLY A 480 -6.82 2.70 11.55
N VAL A 481 -5.49 2.72 11.71
CA VAL A 481 -4.78 1.92 12.70
C VAL A 481 -4.01 2.88 13.60
N PHE A 482 -4.32 2.86 14.88
CA PHE A 482 -3.57 3.57 15.89
C PHE A 482 -2.70 2.57 16.65
N THR A 483 -1.43 2.91 16.85
CA THR A 483 -0.48 2.11 17.61
C THR A 483 0.13 2.99 18.70
N TYR A 484 0.14 2.49 19.92
CA TYR A 484 0.85 3.07 21.05
C TYR A 484 1.95 2.12 21.48
N SER A 485 3.21 2.51 21.33
CA SER A 485 4.37 1.80 21.83
C SER A 485 4.62 2.25 23.26
N LEU A 486 4.32 1.36 24.23
CA LEU A 486 4.53 1.67 25.65
C LEU A 486 6.03 1.70 25.97
N PHE A 487 6.75 0.67 25.51
CA PHE A 487 8.20 0.55 25.58
C PHE A 487 8.72 0.01 24.25
N ASP A 488 9.78 0.63 23.76
CA ASP A 488 10.60 0.17 22.66
C ASP A 488 12.06 0.33 23.09
N ILE A 489 12.68 -0.79 23.47
CA ILE A 489 14.05 -0.86 23.96
C ILE A 489 14.91 -1.36 22.82
N GLU A 490 15.95 -0.65 22.49
CA GLU A 490 16.96 -1.05 21.51
C GLU A 490 18.35 -0.83 22.10
N PHE A 491 19.13 -1.89 22.16
CA PHE A 491 20.54 -1.85 22.55
C PHE A 491 21.39 -2.17 21.33
N VAL A 492 22.22 -1.21 20.90
CA VAL A 492 23.13 -1.35 19.77
C VAL A 492 24.57 -1.45 20.30
N LYS A 493 25.21 -2.57 20.03
CA LYS A 493 26.62 -2.81 20.36
C LYS A 493 27.43 -2.88 19.07
N ASN A 494 28.34 -1.92 18.90
CA ASN A 494 29.32 -1.95 17.83
C ASN A 494 30.48 -2.88 18.20
N LYS A 495 30.79 -3.88 17.36
CA LYS A 495 31.79 -4.91 17.64
C LYS A 495 33.18 -4.54 17.18
N ASN A 496 33.31 -3.96 15.97
CA ASN A 496 34.59 -3.74 15.32
C ASN A 496 34.93 -2.24 15.20
N LYS A 497 34.91 -1.55 16.35
CA LYS A 497 35.13 -0.09 16.44
C LYS A 497 36.47 0.37 15.89
N ASN A 498 37.50 -0.46 16.09
CA ASN A 498 38.88 -0.16 15.69
C ASN A 498 39.08 -0.19 14.17
N ASN A 499 38.15 -0.80 13.41
CA ASN A 499 38.17 -0.86 11.97
C ASN A 499 37.39 0.28 11.30
N PHE A 500 37.10 1.36 12.03
CA PHE A 500 36.31 2.49 11.46
C PHE A 500 36.92 2.99 10.15
N PHE A 501 38.18 3.30 10.11
CA PHE A 501 38.86 3.80 8.93
C PHE A 501 39.08 2.75 7.82
N GLY A 502 38.98 1.46 8.15
CA GLY A 502 38.92 0.38 7.17
C GLY A 502 37.57 0.32 6.43
N VAL A 503 36.48 0.70 7.11
CA VAL A 503 35.12 0.74 6.54
C VAL A 503 34.84 2.09 5.86
N TYR A 504 35.20 3.19 6.51
CA TYR A 504 34.97 4.57 6.03
C TYR A 504 36.23 5.11 5.34
N THR A 505 36.49 4.57 4.14
CA THR A 505 37.73 4.81 3.39
C THR A 505 37.88 6.25 2.94
N ASN A 506 36.83 6.99 2.62
CA ASN A 506 36.91 8.40 2.23
C ASN A 506 37.40 9.27 3.38
N SER A 507 36.88 9.02 4.61
CA SER A 507 37.37 9.68 5.81
C SER A 507 38.84 9.34 6.10
N TYR A 508 39.25 8.11 5.82
CA TYR A 508 40.65 7.68 5.94
C TYR A 508 41.54 8.34 4.92
N GLU A 509 41.16 8.40 3.66
CA GLU A 509 41.96 9.08 2.60
C GLU A 509 42.12 10.59 2.88
N GLU A 510 41.03 11.23 3.35
CA GLU A 510 41.13 12.65 3.73
C GLU A 510 42.04 12.85 4.93
N LEU A 511 41.98 12.00 5.93
CA LEU A 511 42.87 12.02 7.09
C LEU A 511 44.34 11.84 6.65
N ASN A 512 44.65 10.86 5.78
CA ASN A 512 45.98 10.68 5.24
C ASN A 512 46.43 11.92 4.44
N ARG A 513 45.58 12.49 3.59
CA ARG A 513 45.90 13.69 2.82
C ARG A 513 46.31 14.86 3.72
N ILE A 514 45.58 15.11 4.81
CA ILE A 514 45.90 16.18 5.74
C ILE A 514 47.18 15.86 6.50
N SER A 515 47.42 14.62 6.92
CA SER A 515 48.58 14.22 7.70
C SER A 515 49.89 14.41 6.94
N PHE A 516 49.89 14.28 5.58
CA PHE A 516 51.07 14.57 4.75
C PHE A 516 51.41 16.07 4.65
N LEU A 517 50.46 16.96 4.91
CA LEU A 517 50.63 18.42 4.90
C LEU A 517 51.13 18.97 6.23
N THR A 518 51.32 18.11 7.21
CA THR A 518 51.66 18.45 8.59
C THR A 518 52.91 17.74 9.07
N ASN A 519 53.57 18.29 10.09
CA ASN A 519 54.72 17.65 10.75
C ASN A 519 54.31 16.45 11.62
N THR A 520 53.70 15.47 10.96
CA THR A 520 53.17 14.25 11.65
C THR A 520 54.32 13.30 11.96
N ASN A 521 54.33 12.68 13.15
CA ASN A 521 55.33 11.72 13.56
C ASN A 521 55.38 10.51 12.61
N GLN A 522 56.56 10.19 12.10
CA GLN A 522 56.78 9.08 11.15
C GLN A 522 56.37 7.71 11.72
N SER A 523 56.39 7.54 13.02
CA SER A 523 55.94 6.29 13.69
C SER A 523 54.47 5.98 13.52
N TYR A 524 53.65 6.97 13.06
CA TYR A 524 52.22 6.80 12.81
C TYR A 524 51.92 6.12 11.47
N TYR A 525 52.96 5.99 10.59
CA TYR A 525 52.80 5.49 9.24
C TYR A 525 53.37 4.08 9.03
N LEU A 526 52.67 3.34 8.20
CA LEU A 526 53.17 2.12 7.56
C LEU A 526 52.92 2.23 6.06
N ASN A 527 53.94 2.04 5.23
CA ASN A 527 53.86 2.18 3.76
C ASN A 527 53.22 3.53 3.33
N ASN A 528 53.65 4.63 3.95
CA ASN A 528 53.16 5.98 3.69
C ASN A 528 51.66 6.16 3.96
N ARG A 529 51.07 5.38 4.84
CA ARG A 529 49.70 5.53 5.28
C ARG A 529 49.57 5.43 6.79
N LEU A 530 48.70 6.20 7.40
CA LEU A 530 48.42 6.11 8.85
C LEU A 530 47.97 4.71 9.22
N ILE A 531 48.58 4.16 10.27
CA ILE A 531 48.23 2.81 10.77
C ILE A 531 46.82 2.84 11.37
N ILE A 532 45.96 1.92 10.95
CA ILE A 532 44.62 1.74 11.55
C ILE A 532 44.72 0.67 12.65
N PRO A 533 44.23 0.95 13.88
CA PRO A 533 43.66 2.21 14.38
C PRO A 533 44.73 3.16 15.01
N SER A 534 45.92 2.69 15.34
CA SER A 534 46.82 3.39 16.22
C SER A 534 47.33 4.73 15.67
N GLY A 535 47.89 4.74 14.45
CA GLY A 535 48.41 5.96 13.81
C GLY A 535 47.30 6.99 13.54
N THR A 536 46.13 6.55 13.12
CA THR A 536 44.98 7.45 12.92
C THR A 536 44.50 8.10 14.23
N ALA A 537 44.44 7.35 15.33
CA ALA A 537 44.02 7.87 16.61
C ALA A 537 45.03 8.87 17.22
N LEU A 538 46.33 8.56 17.10
CA LEU A 538 47.39 9.44 17.60
C LEU A 538 47.45 10.75 16.77
N PHE A 539 47.37 10.68 15.44
CA PHE A 539 47.33 11.87 14.62
C PHE A 539 46.13 12.79 14.90
N ILE A 540 44.95 12.23 15.03
CA ILE A 540 43.76 12.97 15.41
C ILE A 540 43.96 13.62 16.80
N GLY A 541 44.50 12.88 17.76
CA GLY A 541 44.79 13.37 19.11
C GLY A 541 45.73 14.57 19.08
N ASP A 542 46.88 14.48 18.41
CA ASP A 542 47.87 15.55 18.30
C ASP A 542 47.26 16.82 17.70
N VAL A 543 46.44 16.70 16.65
CA VAL A 543 45.77 17.87 16.03
C VAL A 543 44.78 18.52 16.97
N LEU A 544 43.94 17.73 17.62
CA LEU A 544 42.89 18.25 18.51
C LEU A 544 43.45 18.84 19.82
N ASN A 545 44.60 18.33 20.26
CA ASN A 545 45.32 18.88 21.42
C ASN A 545 46.19 20.11 21.10
N GLY A 546 46.37 20.44 19.81
CA GLY A 546 47.22 21.53 19.34
C GLY A 546 48.71 21.21 19.28
N ASP A 547 49.07 19.92 19.25
CA ASP A 547 50.44 19.42 19.19
C ASP A 547 51.02 19.42 17.76
N THR A 548 50.26 19.92 16.78
CA THR A 548 50.64 20.04 15.36
C THR A 548 50.70 21.51 14.91
N ASN A 549 51.20 21.74 13.70
CA ASN A 549 51.21 23.05 13.04
C ASN A 549 49.84 23.52 12.48
N ILE A 550 48.76 22.76 12.71
CA ILE A 550 47.41 23.09 12.27
C ILE A 550 46.75 23.96 13.35
N SER A 551 46.41 25.22 13.01
CA SER A 551 45.65 26.11 13.91
C SER A 551 44.18 25.66 14.02
N SER A 552 43.55 25.97 15.16
CA SER A 552 42.12 25.73 15.40
C SER A 552 41.21 26.41 14.36
N ASP A 553 41.67 27.50 13.73
CA ASP A 553 40.93 28.23 12.69
C ASP A 553 41.15 27.70 11.28
N ASP A 554 42.06 26.72 11.12
CA ASP A 554 42.34 26.09 9.83
C ASP A 554 41.19 25.15 9.41
N ASN A 555 40.90 25.19 8.12
CA ASN A 555 39.89 24.29 7.52
C ASN A 555 40.28 22.80 7.73
N SER A 556 41.58 22.49 7.79
CA SER A 556 42.05 21.12 8.08
C SER A 556 41.73 20.68 9.50
N PHE A 557 41.84 21.56 10.51
CA PHE A 557 41.44 21.28 11.87
C PHE A 557 39.92 20.96 11.94
N GLN A 558 39.11 21.82 11.32
CA GLN A 558 37.64 21.60 11.28
C GLN A 558 37.29 20.28 10.63
N ARG A 559 37.95 19.90 9.51
CA ARG A 559 37.73 18.62 8.84
C ARG A 559 38.09 17.42 9.72
N ILE A 560 39.23 17.47 10.41
CA ILE A 560 39.66 16.41 11.33
C ILE A 560 38.68 16.30 12.49
N ASN A 561 38.24 17.41 13.06
CA ASN A 561 37.24 17.42 14.12
C ASN A 561 35.92 16.80 13.66
N LEU A 562 35.44 17.14 12.48
CA LEU A 562 34.24 16.53 11.89
C LEU A 562 34.39 15.02 11.65
N ILE A 563 35.56 14.56 11.21
CA ILE A 563 35.86 13.11 11.07
C ILE A 563 35.83 12.41 12.42
N GLU A 564 36.43 13.02 13.47
CA GLU A 564 36.45 12.43 14.81
C GLU A 564 35.08 12.41 15.47
N GLU A 565 34.30 13.50 15.38
CA GLU A 565 32.91 13.55 15.83
C GLU A 565 32.05 12.46 15.15
N ARG A 566 32.23 12.30 13.84
CA ARG A 566 31.57 11.24 13.09
C ARG A 566 32.01 9.86 13.53
N ARG A 567 33.31 9.63 13.74
CA ARG A 567 33.86 8.37 14.26
C ARG A 567 33.27 8.04 15.63
N LYS A 568 33.28 8.97 16.58
CA LYS A 568 32.68 8.80 17.90
C LYS A 568 31.22 8.41 17.80
N ARG A 569 30.43 9.13 17.02
CA ARG A 569 28.98 8.90 16.85
C ARG A 569 28.66 7.51 16.24
N LEU A 570 29.39 7.09 15.20
CA LEU A 570 29.16 5.82 14.53
C LEU A 570 29.71 4.61 15.28
N THR A 571 30.72 4.79 16.15
CA THR A 571 31.32 3.70 16.96
C THR A 571 30.70 3.58 18.35
N GLN A 572 29.94 4.59 18.81
CA GLN A 572 29.32 4.59 20.13
C GLN A 572 28.25 3.48 20.22
N ASN A 573 28.28 2.74 21.33
CA ASN A 573 27.16 1.87 21.68
C ASN A 573 25.98 2.76 22.11
N ASN A 574 24.77 2.33 21.85
CA ASN A 574 23.59 3.11 22.16
C ASN A 574 22.55 2.27 22.92
N LEU A 575 21.97 2.83 23.95
CA LEU A 575 20.78 2.34 24.62
C LEU A 575 19.63 3.31 24.35
N ILE A 576 18.61 2.84 23.66
CA ILE A 576 17.43 3.63 23.32
C ILE A 576 16.24 3.01 24.05
N VAL A 577 15.61 3.76 24.93
CA VAL A 577 14.33 3.39 25.56
C VAL A 577 13.33 4.46 25.18
N SER A 578 12.44 4.10 24.29
CA SER A 578 11.47 5.03 23.72
C SER A 578 10.03 4.59 23.95
N SER A 579 9.13 5.57 23.91
CA SER A 579 7.69 5.39 23.79
C SER A 579 7.21 6.18 22.59
N GLY A 580 6.02 5.87 22.07
CA GLY A 580 5.56 6.61 20.90
C GLY A 580 4.14 6.26 20.47
N ILE A 581 3.63 7.10 19.59
CA ILE A 581 2.32 6.92 18.95
C ILE A 581 2.49 6.89 17.45
N GLN A 582 1.73 6.05 16.78
CA GLN A 582 1.66 5.98 15.33
C GLN A 582 0.20 5.91 14.87
N TYR A 583 -0.14 6.71 13.87
CA TYR A 583 -1.41 6.63 13.18
C TYR A 583 -1.20 6.33 11.70
N PHE A 584 -1.90 5.33 11.22
CA PHE A 584 -1.87 4.93 9.81
C PHE A 584 -3.29 4.82 9.28
N LYS A 585 -3.57 5.46 8.14
CA LYS A 585 -4.84 5.34 7.45
C LYS A 585 -4.65 5.22 5.95
N LYS A 586 -5.38 4.27 5.33
CA LYS A 586 -5.47 4.13 3.88
C LYS A 586 -6.94 4.21 3.47
N SER A 587 -7.27 5.07 2.49
CA SER A 587 -8.66 5.32 2.08
C SER A 587 -9.34 4.11 1.43
N SER A 588 -8.56 3.21 0.81
CA SER A 588 -9.07 1.96 0.21
C SER A 588 -8.23 0.77 0.65
N PRO A 589 -8.83 -0.29 1.21
CA PRO A 589 -8.12 -1.50 1.58
C PRO A 589 -7.71 -2.34 0.36
N SER A 590 -8.41 -2.18 -0.78
CA SER A 590 -8.14 -2.95 -1.99
C SER A 590 -6.90 -2.45 -2.73
N MET A 591 -6.00 -3.38 -3.11
CA MET A 591 -4.87 -3.08 -4.00
C MET A 591 -5.31 -2.84 -5.46
N ILE A 592 -6.53 -3.20 -5.81
CA ILE A 592 -7.12 -3.04 -7.15
C ILE A 592 -7.50 -1.58 -7.39
N ASN A 593 -7.85 -0.84 -6.33
CA ASN A 593 -8.23 0.56 -6.45
C ASN A 593 -7.00 1.43 -6.73
N LYS A 594 -6.93 1.96 -7.95
CA LYS A 594 -5.84 2.84 -8.39
C LYS A 594 -5.96 4.26 -7.85
N ASN A 595 -7.13 4.63 -7.29
CA ASN A 595 -7.36 5.93 -6.67
C ASN A 595 -7.45 5.77 -5.16
N PHE A 596 -6.38 6.14 -4.45
CA PHE A 596 -6.34 6.06 -3.00
C PHE A 596 -5.45 7.14 -2.38
N SER A 597 -5.64 7.39 -1.10
CA SER A 597 -4.73 8.18 -0.26
C SER A 597 -4.27 7.35 0.94
N GLN A 598 -3.06 7.63 1.40
CA GLN A 598 -2.46 7.03 2.59
C GLN A 598 -1.79 8.11 3.41
N VAL A 599 -2.07 8.12 4.71
CA VAL A 599 -1.43 8.98 5.70
C VAL A 599 -0.73 8.10 6.71
N ARG A 600 0.50 8.46 7.08
CA ARG A 600 1.21 7.91 8.23
C ARG A 600 1.74 9.07 9.05
N PHE A 601 1.50 9.03 10.33
CA PHE A 601 2.03 9.94 11.33
C PHE A 601 2.68 9.11 12.42
N SER A 602 3.86 9.50 12.88
CA SER A 602 4.58 8.84 13.97
C SER A 602 5.26 9.91 14.82
N PHE A 603 5.06 9.83 16.12
CA PHE A 603 5.73 10.66 17.09
C PHE A 603 6.30 9.78 18.20
N SER A 604 7.59 9.90 18.49
CA SER A 604 8.27 9.13 19.52
C SER A 604 9.14 10.02 20.39
N TRP A 605 9.27 9.64 21.64
CA TRP A 605 10.12 10.27 22.63
C TRP A 605 10.97 9.21 23.32
N ALA A 606 12.26 9.45 23.38
CA ALA A 606 13.24 8.53 23.95
C ALA A 606 13.93 9.12 25.17
N GLY A 607 14.33 8.25 26.10
CA GLY A 607 15.19 8.55 27.21
C GLY A 607 14.54 9.24 28.42
N ASN A 608 13.28 9.68 28.34
CA ASN A 608 12.64 10.42 29.45
C ASN A 608 12.51 9.58 30.72
N LEU A 609 12.13 8.31 30.59
CA LEU A 609 12.04 7.42 31.74
C LEU A 609 13.39 7.21 32.41
N LEU A 610 14.44 7.03 31.61
CA LEU A 610 15.81 6.84 32.12
C LEU A 610 16.36 8.13 32.70
N SER A 611 16.03 9.28 32.15
CA SER A 611 16.39 10.59 32.70
C SER A 611 15.75 10.85 34.07
N LEU A 612 14.48 10.49 34.25
CA LEU A 612 13.82 10.54 35.58
C LEU A 612 14.47 9.61 36.58
N LEU A 613 14.83 8.40 36.16
CA LEU A 613 15.56 7.46 37.02
C LEU A 613 16.97 7.99 37.37
N SER A 614 17.66 8.58 36.39
CA SER A 614 19.02 9.13 36.60
C SER A 614 19.07 10.26 37.64
N SER A 615 18.01 11.07 37.70
CA SER A 615 17.88 12.14 38.70
C SER A 615 17.61 11.60 40.11
N SER A 616 17.03 10.41 40.23
CA SER A 616 16.68 9.79 41.51
C SER A 616 17.77 8.82 42.04
N ILE A 617 18.59 8.25 41.18
CA ILE A 617 19.57 7.16 41.51
C ILE A 617 20.97 7.60 41.06
N ASN A 618 21.43 8.79 41.18
CA ASN A 618 22.82 9.25 40.90
C ASN A 618 23.62 8.30 39.95
N LEU A 619 23.18 8.20 38.69
CA LEU A 619 23.85 7.34 37.71
C LEU A 619 25.28 7.84 37.43
N LYS A 620 26.20 6.91 37.18
CA LYS A 620 27.55 7.20 36.71
C LYS A 620 27.50 8.06 35.45
N LYS A 621 28.39 9.03 35.32
CA LYS A 621 28.59 9.83 34.13
C LYS A 621 29.92 9.53 33.47
N ILE A 622 29.91 9.40 32.15
CA ILE A 622 31.09 9.27 31.28
C ILE A 622 30.97 10.39 30.23
N ASP A 623 31.99 11.22 30.08
CA ASP A 623 32.03 12.37 29.16
C ASP A 623 30.83 13.34 29.29
N GLY A 624 30.32 13.45 30.55
CA GLY A 624 29.16 14.31 30.87
C GLY A 624 27.78 13.66 30.61
N GLU A 625 27.73 12.49 29.99
CA GLU A 625 26.50 11.71 29.70
C GLU A 625 26.24 10.66 30.81
N SER A 626 25.02 10.56 31.30
CA SER A 626 24.60 9.50 32.23
C SER A 626 24.57 8.16 31.50
N VAL A 627 25.16 7.12 32.13
CA VAL A 627 25.30 5.80 31.53
C VAL A 627 24.57 4.72 32.34
N ILE A 628 24.09 3.69 31.63
CA ILE A 628 23.55 2.44 32.17
C ILE A 628 24.32 1.30 31.54
N PHE A 629 24.93 0.42 32.39
CA PHE A 629 25.84 -0.62 31.91
C PHE A 629 27.01 -0.06 31.08
N ASP A 630 27.56 1.10 31.50
CA ASP A 630 28.62 1.83 30.81
C ASP A 630 28.26 2.26 29.35
N VAL A 631 26.97 2.35 29.03
CA VAL A 631 26.47 2.81 27.74
C VAL A 631 25.58 4.04 27.95
N PRO A 632 25.82 5.15 27.24
CA PRO A 632 24.95 6.32 27.33
C PRO A 632 23.58 6.00 26.75
N PHE A 633 22.53 6.47 27.40
CA PHE A 633 21.18 6.35 26.84
C PHE A 633 20.82 7.58 26.01
N SER A 634 20.15 7.31 24.90
CA SER A 634 19.73 8.36 23.96
C SER A 634 18.46 9.06 24.43
N GLN A 635 18.46 10.41 24.33
CA GLN A 635 17.33 11.25 24.68
C GLN A 635 16.98 12.19 23.53
N TYR A 636 15.80 12.00 22.91
CA TYR A 636 15.36 12.76 21.75
C TYR A 636 13.84 12.75 21.60
N LEU A 637 13.31 13.72 20.83
CA LEU A 637 11.98 13.71 20.26
C LEU A 637 12.10 13.44 18.75
N LYS A 638 11.23 12.63 18.19
CA LYS A 638 11.22 12.32 16.76
C LYS A 638 9.81 12.37 16.21
N LEU A 639 9.62 13.12 15.14
CA LEU A 639 8.39 13.26 14.39
C LEU A 639 8.59 12.80 12.95
N GLU A 640 7.69 11.97 12.44
CA GLU A 640 7.66 11.55 11.03
C GLU A 640 6.23 11.64 10.50
N THR A 641 6.07 12.22 9.34
CA THR A 641 4.79 12.22 8.63
C THR A 641 5.00 11.87 7.16
N SER A 642 4.09 11.12 6.61
CA SER A 642 4.11 10.75 5.19
C SER A 642 2.70 10.74 4.62
N TYR A 643 2.54 11.41 3.49
CA TYR A 643 1.31 11.42 2.71
C TYR A 643 1.54 10.88 1.32
N ILE A 644 0.72 9.92 0.91
CA ILE A 644 0.75 9.35 -0.45
C ILE A 644 -0.64 9.54 -1.06
N LYS A 645 -0.69 10.03 -2.29
CA LYS A 645 -1.92 10.14 -3.09
C LYS A 645 -1.70 9.56 -4.47
N HIS A 646 -2.57 8.64 -4.86
CA HIS A 646 -2.71 8.17 -6.23
C HIS A 646 -4.01 8.71 -6.81
N LEU A 647 -3.94 9.33 -7.98
CA LEU A 647 -5.08 9.82 -8.75
C LEU A 647 -5.10 9.09 -10.09
N GLU A 648 -6.20 8.39 -10.36
CA GLU A 648 -6.42 7.78 -11.68
C GLU A 648 -7.08 8.80 -12.61
N ILE A 649 -6.39 9.15 -13.69
CA ILE A 649 -6.84 10.06 -14.74
C ILE A 649 -6.80 9.27 -16.07
N ASN A 650 -7.95 8.97 -16.65
CA ASN A 650 -8.04 8.26 -17.94
C ASN A 650 -7.19 6.97 -18.03
N ASN A 651 -7.24 6.13 -16.98
CA ASN A 651 -6.46 4.89 -16.88
C ASN A 651 -4.94 5.09 -16.64
N GLN A 652 -4.49 6.33 -16.53
CA GLN A 652 -3.13 6.71 -16.12
C GLN A 652 -3.15 7.04 -14.63
N ILE A 653 -1.99 7.00 -13.98
CA ILE A 653 -1.91 7.27 -12.55
C ILE A 653 -0.93 8.43 -12.33
N LEU A 654 -1.41 9.47 -11.69
CA LEU A 654 -0.56 10.48 -11.09
C LEU A 654 -0.37 10.11 -9.61
N ALA A 655 0.86 9.80 -9.22
CA ALA A 655 1.23 9.43 -7.86
C ALA A 655 2.05 10.56 -7.24
N PHE A 656 1.67 10.97 -6.05
CA PHE A 656 2.36 11.96 -5.23
C PHE A 656 2.73 11.33 -3.89
N ARG A 657 3.92 11.65 -3.38
CA ARG A 657 4.35 11.36 -2.01
C ARG A 657 5.03 12.58 -1.43
N GLY A 658 4.65 12.97 -0.22
CA GLY A 658 5.35 13.92 0.63
C GLY A 658 5.83 13.21 1.90
N PHE A 659 7.04 13.49 2.33
CA PHE A 659 7.62 13.02 3.58
C PHE A 659 8.27 14.17 4.32
N PHE A 660 8.03 14.25 5.62
CA PHE A 660 8.69 15.12 6.57
C PHE A 660 9.13 14.31 7.78
N GLY A 661 10.37 14.47 8.20
CA GLY A 661 10.91 13.86 9.39
C GLY A 661 11.82 14.80 10.12
N ALA A 662 11.66 14.94 11.44
CA ALA A 662 12.53 15.74 12.30
C ALA A 662 12.81 14.97 13.59
N ALA A 663 14.06 15.01 14.04
CA ALA A 663 14.48 14.42 15.31
C ALA A 663 15.37 15.41 16.04
N VAL A 664 15.01 15.77 17.27
CA VAL A 664 15.74 16.77 18.08
C VAL A 664 16.30 16.10 19.32
N PRO A 665 17.65 16.06 19.46
CA PRO A 665 18.29 15.58 20.68
C PRO A 665 18.13 16.61 21.80
N TYR A 666 18.09 16.13 23.04
CA TYR A 666 18.10 16.98 24.24
C TYR A 666 18.60 16.22 25.48
N GLY A 667 18.82 16.92 26.58
CA GLY A 667 19.17 16.34 27.87
C GLY A 667 20.47 15.55 27.84
N ASN A 668 20.36 14.20 27.93
CA ASN A 668 21.52 13.29 27.93
C ASN A 668 22.17 13.09 26.56
N SER A 669 21.57 13.59 25.46
CA SER A 669 22.09 13.40 24.10
C SER A 669 22.40 14.72 23.41
N LYS A 670 23.55 14.80 22.76
CA LYS A 670 23.96 15.93 21.93
C LYS A 670 23.63 15.70 20.44
N ASN A 671 23.38 14.46 20.04
CA ASN A 671 23.11 14.05 18.66
C ASN A 671 22.11 12.89 18.64
N ILE A 672 21.62 12.54 17.46
CA ILE A 672 20.70 11.42 17.23
C ILE A 672 21.54 10.18 16.87
N PRO A 673 21.25 8.99 17.45
CA PRO A 673 21.90 7.75 17.02
C PRO A 673 21.72 7.50 15.51
N PHE A 674 22.75 6.95 14.87
CA PHE A 674 22.76 6.68 13.43
C PHE A 674 21.53 5.88 12.94
N ASN A 675 21.13 4.84 13.67
CA ASN A 675 19.98 4.01 13.33
C ASN A 675 18.62 4.72 13.49
N ARG A 676 18.60 5.92 14.08
CA ARG A 676 17.40 6.77 14.23
C ARG A 676 17.47 8.04 13.38
N SER A 677 18.60 8.32 12.75
CA SER A 677 18.82 9.45 11.83
C SER A 677 18.12 9.22 10.48
N PHE A 678 17.99 10.27 9.70
CA PHE A 678 17.48 10.20 8.33
C PHE A 678 18.62 10.18 7.34
N PHE A 679 18.39 9.56 6.20
CA PHE A 679 19.29 9.58 5.05
C PHE A 679 18.51 9.95 3.78
N GLY A 680 19.22 10.48 2.77
CA GLY A 680 18.69 10.86 1.47
C GLY A 680 19.16 9.92 0.36
N GLY A 681 18.38 9.88 -0.74
CA GLY A 681 18.67 9.09 -1.93
C GLY A 681 18.11 7.67 -1.91
N GLY A 682 18.20 7.01 -3.07
CA GLY A 682 17.75 5.64 -3.28
C GLY A 682 16.40 5.49 -3.99
N ALA A 683 16.05 4.25 -4.27
CA ALA A 683 14.92 3.88 -5.14
C ALA A 683 13.53 4.33 -4.65
N TYR A 684 13.37 4.56 -3.36
CA TYR A 684 12.11 4.95 -2.71
C TYR A 684 12.13 6.38 -2.16
N ASP A 685 13.19 7.14 -2.49
CA ASP A 685 13.40 8.50 -2.02
C ASP A 685 13.72 9.41 -3.20
N ASN A 686 14.80 10.21 -3.17
CA ASN A 686 15.29 10.93 -4.34
C ASN A 686 16.09 9.97 -5.22
N ARG A 687 15.47 9.51 -6.30
CA ARG A 687 15.98 8.43 -7.17
C ARG A 687 17.20 8.80 -7.99
N ALA A 688 17.55 10.07 -8.06
CA ALA A 688 18.74 10.53 -8.80
C ALA A 688 20.04 10.29 -8.03
N TRP A 689 19.98 10.11 -6.73
CA TRP A 689 21.10 9.80 -5.85
C TRP A 689 21.07 8.36 -5.36
N GLU A 690 22.24 7.81 -5.10
CA GLU A 690 22.36 6.55 -4.38
C GLU A 690 21.98 6.74 -2.92
N VAL A 691 21.65 5.63 -2.25
CA VAL A 691 21.34 5.63 -0.82
C VAL A 691 22.53 6.20 -0.04
N TYR A 692 22.28 7.08 0.92
CA TYR A 692 23.27 7.80 1.73
C TYR A 692 24.19 8.79 0.95
N ARG A 693 23.89 9.13 -0.30
CA ARG A 693 24.73 10.04 -1.10
C ARG A 693 24.14 11.44 -1.27
N LEU A 694 22.98 11.71 -0.73
CA LEU A 694 22.32 13.02 -0.80
C LEU A 694 22.48 13.77 0.53
N GLY A 695 22.90 15.04 0.47
CA GLY A 695 23.07 15.94 1.61
C GLY A 695 24.22 15.58 2.56
N PRO A 696 24.26 16.09 3.78
CA PRO A 696 23.32 17.08 4.36
C PRO A 696 23.46 18.46 3.73
N GLY A 697 22.35 19.18 3.56
CA GLY A 697 22.30 20.54 3.06
C GLY A 697 22.99 20.75 1.72
N SER A 698 23.76 21.83 1.59
CA SER A 698 24.62 22.14 0.44
C SER A 698 26.01 21.51 0.56
N SER A 699 26.32 20.82 1.67
CA SER A 699 27.64 20.23 1.87
C SER A 699 27.95 19.14 0.82
N ASN A 700 29.07 19.27 0.16
CA ASN A 700 29.63 18.24 -0.74
C ASN A 700 30.52 17.29 0.06
N THR A 701 29.95 16.58 1.02
CA THR A 701 30.71 15.60 1.81
C THR A 701 30.97 14.34 1.00
N GLY A 702 32.19 13.98 0.77
CA GLY A 702 32.57 12.70 0.16
C GLY A 702 32.34 11.50 1.09
N ASN A 703 31.46 11.60 2.10
CA ASN A 703 31.19 10.54 3.05
C ASN A 703 30.49 9.34 2.41
N GLU A 704 30.76 8.15 2.90
CA GLU A 704 30.14 6.89 2.44
C GLU A 704 28.67 6.80 2.83
N PHE A 705 28.32 7.33 4.03
CA PHE A 705 26.98 7.29 4.61
C PHE A 705 26.62 8.67 5.15
N ASN A 706 25.90 9.46 4.34
CA ASN A 706 25.37 10.75 4.76
C ASN A 706 24.07 10.55 5.54
N GLU A 707 23.95 11.23 6.67
CA GLU A 707 22.81 11.19 7.56
C GLU A 707 22.60 12.53 8.25
N ALA A 708 21.37 12.79 8.67
CA ALA A 708 21.01 13.99 9.40
C ALA A 708 19.74 13.75 10.22
N ASN A 709 19.29 14.75 10.97
CA ASN A 709 18.14 14.64 11.85
C ASN A 709 16.90 15.41 11.39
N LEU A 710 16.96 16.10 10.25
CA LEU A 710 15.83 16.70 9.54
C LEU A 710 15.80 16.17 8.11
N LYS A 711 14.61 15.85 7.56
CA LYS A 711 14.43 15.39 6.19
C LYS A 711 13.16 15.91 5.58
N LEU A 712 13.27 16.38 4.33
CA LEU A 712 12.16 16.65 3.43
C LEU A 712 12.31 15.81 2.16
N ALA A 713 11.23 15.20 1.69
CA ALA A 713 11.22 14.52 0.40
C ALA A 713 9.85 14.60 -0.27
N PHE A 714 9.85 14.93 -1.56
CA PHE A 714 8.68 15.00 -2.41
C PHE A 714 8.91 14.18 -3.67
N ASN A 715 7.94 13.37 -4.06
CA ASN A 715 8.01 12.56 -5.26
C ASN A 715 6.72 12.75 -6.05
N LEU A 716 6.85 13.04 -7.34
CA LEU A 716 5.76 13.10 -8.28
C LEU A 716 6.05 12.14 -9.43
N GLU A 717 5.10 11.25 -9.72
CA GLU A 717 5.29 10.23 -10.76
C GLU A 717 4.03 10.09 -11.61
N TYR A 718 4.16 10.27 -12.91
CA TYR A 718 3.12 10.05 -13.89
C TYR A 718 3.32 8.71 -14.58
N ARG A 719 2.40 7.77 -14.36
CA ARG A 719 2.44 6.38 -14.86
C ARG A 719 1.44 6.20 -15.98
N PHE A 720 1.88 5.61 -17.08
CA PHE A 720 1.03 5.37 -18.25
C PHE A 720 1.36 4.03 -18.92
N ASP A 721 0.34 3.46 -19.60
CA ASP A 721 0.49 2.25 -20.39
C ASP A 721 1.12 2.58 -21.74
N VAL A 722 2.14 1.83 -22.15
CA VAL A 722 2.78 1.95 -23.47
C VAL A 722 2.12 0.97 -24.45
N PHE A 723 2.35 -0.33 -24.27
CA PHE A 723 1.70 -1.41 -25.00
C PHE A 723 1.78 -2.74 -24.22
N GLY A 724 0.74 -3.60 -24.36
CA GLY A 724 0.68 -4.88 -23.66
C GLY A 724 0.90 -4.73 -22.15
N SER A 725 1.79 -5.54 -21.62
CA SER A 725 2.22 -5.50 -20.22
C SER A 725 3.33 -4.45 -19.94
N LEU A 726 3.76 -3.69 -20.98
CA LEU A 726 4.76 -2.63 -20.81
C LEU A 726 4.12 -1.33 -20.36
N LYS A 727 4.55 -0.85 -19.21
CA LYS A 727 4.17 0.45 -18.64
C LYS A 727 5.40 1.35 -18.54
N SER A 728 5.19 2.65 -18.58
CA SER A 728 6.25 3.63 -18.38
C SER A 728 5.85 4.64 -17.31
N ALA A 729 6.85 5.32 -16.78
CA ALA A 729 6.65 6.40 -15.82
C ALA A 729 7.66 7.52 -16.08
N LEU A 730 7.21 8.76 -15.92
CA LEU A 730 8.04 9.94 -15.77
C LEU A 730 7.98 10.36 -14.31
N PHE A 731 9.09 10.78 -13.74
CA PHE A 731 9.13 11.20 -12.34
C PHE A 731 10.00 12.43 -12.11
N ILE A 732 9.62 13.16 -11.08
CA ILE A 732 10.37 14.27 -10.49
C ILE A 732 10.41 14.03 -9.00
N ASP A 733 11.62 14.01 -8.44
CA ASP A 733 11.86 13.88 -7.01
C ASP A 733 12.55 15.15 -6.52
N ALA A 734 12.17 15.66 -5.36
CA ALA A 734 12.83 16.77 -4.69
C ALA A 734 13.02 16.41 -3.23
N GLY A 735 14.20 16.66 -2.66
CA GLY A 735 14.43 16.35 -1.26
C GLY A 735 15.85 16.64 -0.82
N ASN A 736 16.03 16.75 0.49
CA ASN A 736 17.33 16.83 1.13
C ASN A 736 17.22 16.43 2.61
N ILE A 737 18.37 16.33 3.27
CA ILE A 737 18.50 16.13 4.71
C ILE A 737 19.33 17.28 5.28
N TRP A 738 19.11 17.64 6.55
CA TRP A 738 19.86 18.70 7.26
C TRP A 738 20.03 18.31 8.73
N ASN A 739 21.00 18.93 9.38
CA ASN A 739 21.14 18.87 10.82
C ASN A 739 20.31 19.98 11.48
N LEU A 740 19.60 19.63 12.56
CA LEU A 740 18.74 20.52 13.31
C LEU A 740 19.06 20.42 14.81
N ASN A 741 19.53 21.50 15.43
CA ASN A 741 19.79 21.57 16.88
C ASN A 741 20.67 20.40 17.40
N ASP A 742 21.73 20.04 16.69
CA ASP A 742 22.73 19.08 17.15
C ASP A 742 24.10 19.77 17.38
N ASN A 743 25.12 19.00 17.72
CA ASN A 743 26.45 19.52 17.98
C ASN A 743 27.29 19.73 16.70
N ILE A 744 26.71 19.67 15.50
CA ILE A 744 27.41 19.89 14.24
C ILE A 744 27.37 21.37 13.89
N ASN A 745 28.49 22.09 14.10
CA ASN A 745 28.64 23.50 13.78
C ASN A 745 29.16 23.67 12.34
N ASP A 746 28.32 23.34 11.34
CA ASP A 746 28.63 23.51 9.92
C ASP A 746 27.38 24.07 9.23
N SER A 747 27.45 25.36 8.84
CA SER A 747 26.32 26.06 8.20
C SER A 747 25.87 25.41 6.89
N ALA A 748 26.77 24.73 6.17
CA ALA A 748 26.43 24.01 4.94
C ALA A 748 25.62 22.73 5.19
N ARG A 749 25.54 22.27 6.44
CA ARG A 749 24.80 21.07 6.84
C ARG A 749 23.59 21.36 7.71
N SER A 750 23.56 22.53 8.36
CA SER A 750 22.54 22.92 9.30
C SER A 750 21.31 23.47 8.59
N PHE A 751 20.14 23.33 9.23
CA PHE A 751 18.91 23.98 8.80
C PHE A 751 18.67 25.22 9.66
N ASP A 752 18.96 26.40 9.12
CA ASP A 752 18.87 27.68 9.82
C ASP A 752 17.56 28.42 9.52
N GLY A 753 16.79 27.95 8.53
CA GLY A 753 15.50 28.51 8.20
C GLY A 753 14.96 28.16 6.81
N PHE A 754 13.86 28.82 6.43
CA PHE A 754 13.20 28.53 5.14
C PHE A 754 14.05 28.83 3.91
N LYS A 755 15.13 29.62 4.02
CA LYS A 755 16.07 29.87 2.91
C LYS A 755 16.78 28.59 2.46
N ASP A 756 17.02 27.66 3.38
CA ASP A 756 17.73 26.40 3.10
C ASP A 756 16.88 25.42 2.28
N LEU A 757 15.59 25.72 2.09
CA LEU A 757 14.76 24.99 1.13
C LEU A 757 15.23 25.19 -0.33
N SER A 758 16.03 26.21 -0.62
CA SER A 758 16.70 26.35 -1.92
C SER A 758 17.74 25.26 -2.21
N GLU A 759 18.22 24.56 -1.16
CA GLU A 759 19.16 23.45 -1.25
C GLU A 759 18.47 22.10 -1.56
N LEU A 760 17.16 22.10 -1.84
CA LEU A 760 16.44 20.90 -2.25
C LEU A 760 17.03 20.37 -3.56
N ALA A 761 17.58 19.17 -3.50
CA ALA A 761 18.12 18.49 -4.66
C ALA A 761 16.98 17.93 -5.53
N ILE A 762 16.96 18.30 -6.80
CA ILE A 762 15.92 17.88 -7.76
C ILE A 762 16.47 16.81 -8.68
N GLY A 763 15.78 15.67 -8.70
CA GLY A 763 16.07 14.54 -9.57
C GLY A 763 14.92 14.27 -10.53
N THR A 764 15.23 14.02 -11.79
CA THR A 764 14.26 13.65 -12.81
C THR A 764 14.63 12.36 -13.50
N GLY A 765 13.66 11.68 -14.07
CA GLY A 765 13.95 10.49 -14.82
C GLY A 765 12.72 9.81 -15.41
N PHE A 766 12.99 8.72 -16.10
CA PHE A 766 11.97 7.85 -16.64
C PHE A 766 12.26 6.39 -16.30
N GLY A 767 11.21 5.59 -16.23
CA GLY A 767 11.30 4.16 -15.95
C GLY A 767 10.35 3.36 -16.82
N PHE A 768 10.76 2.13 -17.11
CA PHE A 768 9.88 1.14 -17.70
C PHE A 768 9.53 0.08 -16.66
N ARG A 769 8.36 -0.51 -16.83
CA ARG A 769 7.88 -1.62 -16.02
C ARG A 769 7.25 -2.64 -16.95
N TYR A 770 7.80 -3.84 -16.95
CA TYR A 770 7.23 -4.96 -17.68
C TYR A 770 6.75 -6.03 -16.70
N ASP A 771 5.48 -6.38 -16.81
CA ASP A 771 4.85 -7.38 -15.96
C ASP A 771 4.80 -8.72 -16.71
N PHE A 772 5.57 -9.68 -16.23
CA PHE A 772 5.63 -11.04 -16.76
C PHE A 772 4.57 -11.96 -16.13
N GLY A 773 3.77 -11.45 -15.20
CA GLY A 773 2.80 -12.22 -14.41
C GLY A 773 3.42 -12.82 -13.15
N LEU A 774 4.54 -13.53 -13.26
CA LEU A 774 5.27 -14.13 -12.12
C LEU A 774 6.27 -13.17 -11.49
N PHE A 775 6.89 -12.31 -12.28
CA PHE A 775 7.85 -11.29 -11.83
C PHE A 775 7.70 -9.99 -12.61
N LEU A 776 8.24 -8.93 -12.05
CA LEU A 776 8.13 -7.58 -12.54
C LEU A 776 9.51 -6.96 -12.73
N LEU A 777 9.86 -6.61 -13.97
CA LEU A 777 11.10 -5.93 -14.30
C LEU A 777 10.90 -4.40 -14.32
N ARG A 778 11.78 -3.64 -13.63
CA ARG A 778 11.71 -2.17 -13.53
C ARG A 778 13.07 -1.51 -13.80
N PRO A 779 13.55 -1.43 -15.04
CA PRO A 779 14.72 -0.60 -15.37
C PRO A 779 14.35 0.89 -15.27
N ARG A 780 15.31 1.71 -14.77
CA ARG A 780 15.16 3.16 -14.61
C ARG A 780 16.41 3.86 -15.15
N ARG A 781 16.21 5.03 -15.77
CA ARG A 781 17.29 5.98 -16.07
C ARG A 781 17.00 7.25 -15.31
N ARG A 782 18.01 7.78 -14.61
CA ARG A 782 17.91 8.94 -13.70
C ARG A 782 18.97 9.97 -14.03
N LYS A 783 18.67 11.25 -13.81
CA LYS A 783 19.58 12.38 -13.85
C LYS A 783 19.25 13.29 -12.69
N GLY A 784 20.23 13.65 -11.88
CA GLY A 784 20.12 14.59 -10.77
C GLY A 784 20.85 15.88 -11.10
N SER A 785 20.34 17.01 -10.62
CA SER A 785 21.04 18.27 -10.50
C SER A 785 20.93 18.72 -9.06
N SER A 786 22.04 18.94 -8.37
CA SER A 786 22.07 19.75 -7.16
C SER A 786 22.29 21.20 -7.61
N THR A 787 21.47 22.12 -7.18
CA THR A 787 21.77 23.55 -7.27
C THR A 787 22.80 23.87 -6.20
N CYS A 788 24.05 23.45 -6.39
CA CYS A 788 25.16 24.11 -5.72
C CYS A 788 25.43 25.38 -6.53
N TYR A 789 25.12 26.53 -6.00
CA TYR A 789 25.69 27.79 -6.45
C TYR A 789 27.18 27.72 -6.07
N GLU A 790 28.09 27.92 -7.09
CA GLU A 790 29.45 28.33 -6.88
C GLU A 790 29.55 29.69 -6.20
#